data_e9b2d3695253dfc9b62f5efab0a12b72
#
_entry.id   e9b2d3695253dfc9b62f5efab0a12b72
#
_cell.length_a   1.000
_cell.length_b   1.000
_cell.length_c   1.000
_cell.angle_alpha   90.00
_cell.angle_beta   90.00
_cell.angle_gamma   90.00
#
_symmetry.space_group_name_H-M   'P 1'
#
loop_
_entity.id
_entity.type
_entity.pdbx_description
1 polymer ?
#
loop_
_entity_poly.entity_id
_entity_poly.type
_entity_poly.pdbx_seq_one_letter_code
_entity_poly.pdbx_strand_id
1 'polypeptide(L)'
;MPKQKTVFASNSKKRGKNAALTDGEIRVEIPKTIIKRDGRTVAFEIEKIENAIRLCFEDLGRESATSISELSKRVVNIIGAKYAAPTVEQVQDTVELVLQAAGEFASAKNYILYRAEHAKMRGSRPIPAEVSEAFGSSDQYFGNPVQKFQFFNHYSRFNWDLGRRETWVETVDRAVDYLAELADGRLDADTFSRIRKTVLEMKAAPSMRLLAMAGAAARRSNVGIYNCSYLPVDSVDSFVEALIISMNGCGVGFSVEGKYVENLPRVKRQLGVKPDTYLIEDTTEGWGEAIRRGLSTWLAGGDVKFDYSQLRPAGAILRVKGGRSSGPDPLRQTLEFARSRILLRQGSFLRTIDAHDIMCQVGSAAVSGGMRRTAMISLFDFDDMEMRLSKSGDFERDNSQRWNANNSAVWPDSGLTQLEITKQMLSMVESGRGEPGIFNRQAAINLSPARRKPAEFGCNPCGEINLRPYQFCNLSIAIARAEDTYESLREKVEVATIIGTIQSLATNFPGLRPAWKANCEEERLLGVDITGQLDSKAAQDPSVQGRLRQVAVETNRTVAEKLAINQSAAVTCVKPSGNSAQLFNCSSGLHTRWSPYYVRNIRVSTHSPVYKVLRDSGVPMDPENGQVAETAITWVIHFPVKSPDGAVTRKERSAVAQCMYWLQNKIHWTEHNPSVTITYSPDEVLDLIKWVWEHRDLIGGMAFLPAFDASYSQMPYQEIEKEEYEKLANVFPKIDFSKLYRYEEEDYTKAAQELACVAGACDVDYTEGKIAS
;
A
#
# COMPACT_ATOMS: atom_id res chain seq x y z
N MET A 1 2.42 53.06 5.09
CA MET A 1 2.02 51.73 5.56
C MET A 1 1.64 51.82 7.02
N PRO A 2 0.41 51.55 7.45
CA PRO A 2 0.01 51.65 8.85
C PRO A 2 0.55 50.43 9.63
N LYS A 3 1.09 50.72 10.84
CA LYS A 3 1.57 49.72 11.79
C LYS A 3 0.39 48.96 12.35
N GLN A 4 0.31 47.64 12.07
CA GLN A 4 -0.65 46.76 12.73
C GLN A 4 -0.25 46.54 14.20
N LYS A 5 -1.13 46.87 15.12
CA LYS A 5 -0.96 46.59 16.57
C LYS A 5 -1.69 45.31 16.92
N THR A 6 -0.98 44.33 17.39
CA THR A 6 -1.53 43.08 17.94
C THR A 6 -1.83 43.28 19.44
N VAL A 7 -3.08 43.07 19.87
CA VAL A 7 -3.50 43.24 21.27
C VAL A 7 -3.79 41.88 21.88
N PHE A 8 -3.23 41.62 23.03
CA PHE A 8 -3.51 40.42 23.84
C PHE A 8 -4.36 40.76 25.07
N ALA A 9 -5.43 40.05 25.30
CA ALA A 9 -6.20 40.10 26.54
C ALA A 9 -5.66 39.13 27.57
N SER A 10 -5.26 39.61 28.75
CA SER A 10 -4.90 38.79 29.88
C SER A 10 -6.18 38.44 30.69
N ASN A 11 -6.52 37.17 30.76
CA ASN A 11 -7.53 36.70 31.73
C ASN A 11 -6.95 35.56 32.55
N SER A 12 -6.71 35.85 33.82
CA SER A 12 -6.40 34.85 34.83
C SER A 12 -7.70 34.28 35.39
N LYS A 13 -8.02 33.04 35.06
CA LYS A 13 -8.62 31.98 35.90
C LYS A 13 -9.26 30.87 35.07
N LYS A 14 -8.68 29.67 35.29
CA LYS A 14 -9.28 28.32 35.16
C LYS A 14 -10.28 28.05 34.04
N ARG A 15 -9.82 27.30 33.07
CA ARG A 15 -10.40 26.40 32.09
C ARG A 15 -9.86 26.72 30.69
N GLY A 16 -9.32 25.71 30.02
CA GLY A 16 -8.79 25.83 28.68
C GLY A 16 -9.83 26.38 27.69
N LYS A 17 -9.73 27.67 27.43
CA LYS A 17 -10.46 28.33 26.35
C LYS A 17 -9.44 28.93 25.41
N ASN A 18 -9.48 28.49 24.19
CA ASN A 18 -8.83 29.19 23.08
C ASN A 18 -9.44 30.56 22.98
N ALA A 19 -8.64 31.59 23.17
CA ALA A 19 -9.08 32.98 22.96
C ALA A 19 -8.82 33.36 21.51
N ALA A 20 -9.87 33.66 20.76
CA ALA A 20 -9.79 34.33 19.47
C ALA A 20 -9.66 35.84 19.70
N LEU A 21 -8.74 36.51 19.04
CA LEU A 21 -8.54 37.94 19.10
C LEU A 21 -9.40 38.65 18.05
N THR A 22 -10.12 39.70 18.47
CA THR A 22 -10.94 40.52 17.58
C THR A 22 -10.57 41.98 17.73
N ASP A 23 -10.22 42.59 16.61
CA ASP A 23 -10.47 44.04 16.33
C ASP A 23 -9.96 44.37 14.92
N GLY A 24 -10.79 44.13 13.85
CA GLY A 24 -10.42 44.50 12.49
C GLY A 24 -9.12 43.88 11.95
N GLU A 25 -8.51 43.00 12.71
CA GLU A 25 -7.18 42.42 12.55
C GLU A 25 -7.27 40.91 12.27
N ILE A 26 -6.23 40.33 11.73
CA ILE A 26 -6.14 38.90 11.40
C ILE A 26 -6.41 38.08 12.68
N ARG A 27 -7.46 37.26 12.67
CA ARG A 27 -7.72 36.31 13.75
C ARG A 27 -6.66 35.22 13.72
N VAL A 28 -5.82 35.16 14.73
CA VAL A 28 -4.85 34.08 14.94
C VAL A 28 -5.42 33.11 15.97
N GLU A 29 -5.78 31.91 15.52
CA GLU A 29 -6.17 30.85 16.44
C GLU A 29 -4.93 30.21 17.04
N ILE A 30 -4.86 30.18 18.38
CA ILE A 30 -3.79 29.44 19.09
C ILE A 30 -4.01 27.94 18.80
N PRO A 31 -2.98 27.21 18.33
CA PRO A 31 -3.11 25.78 18.07
C PRO A 31 -3.61 25.05 19.34
N LYS A 32 -4.60 24.20 19.19
CA LYS A 32 -5.12 23.40 20.33
C LYS A 32 -4.18 22.26 20.67
N THR A 33 -3.44 21.78 19.69
CA THR A 33 -2.62 20.59 19.81
C THR A 33 -1.27 20.79 19.13
N ILE A 34 -0.30 20.00 19.54
CA ILE A 34 1.03 19.90 18.95
C ILE A 34 1.36 18.45 18.65
N ILE A 35 1.96 18.21 17.51
CA ILE A 35 2.44 16.89 17.10
C ILE A 35 3.86 16.71 17.66
N LYS A 36 4.03 15.76 18.56
CA LYS A 36 5.33 15.37 19.12
C LYS A 36 6.20 14.71 18.04
N ARG A 37 7.52 14.62 18.28
CA ARG A 37 8.47 13.93 17.38
C ARG A 37 8.15 12.46 17.16
N ASP A 38 7.51 11.83 18.14
CA ASP A 38 6.96 10.48 18.05
C ASP A 38 5.58 10.44 17.36
N GLY A 39 5.08 11.61 16.90
CA GLY A 39 3.82 11.82 16.20
C GLY A 39 2.57 11.82 17.10
N ARG A 40 2.71 11.65 18.40
CA ARG A 40 1.58 11.84 19.31
C ARG A 40 1.09 13.28 19.23
N THR A 41 -0.21 13.43 19.12
CA THR A 41 -0.85 14.74 19.23
C THR A 41 -1.22 14.95 20.71
N VAL A 42 -0.66 15.99 21.30
CA VAL A 42 -0.92 16.38 22.71
C VAL A 42 -1.40 17.83 22.75
N ALA A 43 -1.96 18.24 23.90
CA ALA A 43 -2.35 19.63 24.10
C ALA A 43 -1.16 20.57 23.85
N PHE A 44 -1.41 21.67 23.16
CA PHE A 44 -0.43 22.72 22.96
C PHE A 44 -0.30 23.55 24.24
N GLU A 45 0.91 23.68 24.78
CA GLU A 45 1.21 24.39 26.03
C GLU A 45 2.26 25.46 25.74
N ILE A 46 1.87 26.74 25.84
CA ILE A 46 2.75 27.88 25.59
C ILE A 46 3.87 27.95 26.63
N GLU A 47 3.61 27.51 27.84
CA GLU A 47 4.55 27.50 28.97
C GLU A 47 5.81 26.67 28.63
N LYS A 48 5.69 25.66 27.79
CA LYS A 48 6.85 24.86 27.32
C LYS A 48 7.75 25.68 26.40
N ILE A 49 7.18 26.57 25.61
CA ILE A 49 7.95 27.49 24.74
C ILE A 49 8.64 28.54 25.61
N GLU A 50 7.92 29.15 26.55
CA GLU A 50 8.46 30.12 27.50
C GLU A 50 9.64 29.53 28.30
N ASN A 51 9.46 28.31 28.79
CA ASN A 51 10.48 27.60 29.57
C ASN A 51 11.74 27.30 28.71
N ALA A 52 11.55 26.87 27.46
CA ALA A 52 12.66 26.60 26.54
C ALA A 52 13.46 27.85 26.19
N ILE A 53 12.77 28.97 25.95
CA ILE A 53 13.40 30.26 25.71
C ILE A 53 14.13 30.77 26.96
N ARG A 54 13.50 30.69 28.15
CA ARG A 54 14.07 31.10 29.43
C ARG A 54 15.39 30.37 29.72
N LEU A 55 15.40 29.04 29.58
CA LEU A 55 16.59 28.22 29.79
C LEU A 55 17.77 28.65 28.88
N CYS A 56 17.50 29.08 27.66
CA CYS A 56 18.55 29.55 26.77
C CYS A 56 19.21 30.89 27.22
N PHE A 57 18.45 31.76 27.86
CA PHE A 57 18.98 33.00 28.43
C PHE A 57 19.72 32.73 29.75
N GLU A 58 19.17 31.87 30.63
CA GLU A 58 19.80 31.46 31.89
C GLU A 58 21.15 30.77 31.66
N ASP A 59 21.25 29.87 30.67
CA ASP A 59 22.48 29.17 30.30
C ASP A 59 23.59 30.12 29.79
N LEU A 60 23.22 31.23 29.19
CA LEU A 60 24.14 32.30 28.77
C LEU A 60 24.42 33.34 29.84
N GLY A 61 23.75 33.27 31.02
CA GLY A 61 23.83 34.25 32.06
C GLY A 61 23.43 35.67 31.62
N ARG A 62 22.46 35.76 30.69
CA ARG A 62 22.01 37.05 30.09
C ARG A 62 20.54 37.26 30.34
N GLU A 63 20.15 38.52 30.41
CA GLU A 63 18.75 38.95 30.36
C GLU A 63 18.35 39.30 28.94
N SER A 64 17.10 38.96 28.57
CA SER A 64 16.55 39.29 27.26
C SER A 64 16.12 40.76 27.23
N ALA A 65 16.42 41.47 26.13
CA ALA A 65 15.92 42.83 25.87
C ALA A 65 14.39 42.87 25.66
N THR A 66 13.80 41.74 25.19
CA THR A 66 12.36 41.57 25.06
C THR A 66 11.88 40.50 26.06
N SER A 67 10.77 40.73 26.76
CA SER A 67 10.30 39.79 27.74
C SER A 67 10.07 38.37 27.10
N ILE A 68 10.42 37.30 27.85
CA ILE A 68 10.28 35.93 27.37
C ILE A 68 8.82 35.62 27.00
N SER A 69 7.87 36.16 27.76
CA SER A 69 6.43 36.01 27.44
C SER A 69 6.08 36.66 26.11
N GLU A 70 6.67 37.81 25.76
CA GLU A 70 6.45 38.48 24.49
C GLU A 70 7.07 37.69 23.33
N LEU A 71 8.29 37.15 23.50
CA LEU A 71 8.92 36.26 22.51
C LEU A 71 8.10 35.02 22.25
N SER A 72 7.60 34.37 23.32
CA SER A 72 6.75 33.18 23.20
C SER A 72 5.43 33.47 22.50
N LYS A 73 4.81 34.61 22.76
CA LYS A 73 3.60 35.06 22.07
C LYS A 73 3.85 35.30 20.56
N ARG A 74 5.01 35.85 20.18
CA ARG A 74 5.39 35.98 18.77
C ARG A 74 5.52 34.60 18.09
N VAL A 75 6.13 33.66 18.77
CA VAL A 75 6.22 32.26 18.27
C VAL A 75 4.81 31.70 18.05
N VAL A 76 3.92 31.79 19.03
CA VAL A 76 2.55 31.25 18.94
C VAL A 76 1.76 31.93 17.82
N ASN A 77 1.90 33.24 17.62
CA ASN A 77 1.23 33.95 16.55
C ASN A 77 1.67 33.50 15.16
N ILE A 78 2.99 33.31 14.96
CA ILE A 78 3.51 32.80 13.67
C ILE A 78 3.03 31.37 13.42
N ILE A 79 3.04 30.52 14.45
CA ILE A 79 2.62 29.13 14.37
C ILE A 79 1.12 29.03 14.09
N GLY A 80 0.30 29.74 14.88
CA GLY A 80 -1.15 29.74 14.74
C GLY A 80 -1.65 30.28 13.38
N ALA A 81 -0.89 31.20 12.78
CA ALA A 81 -1.18 31.68 11.43
C ALA A 81 -0.82 30.68 10.32
N LYS A 82 0.06 29.72 10.60
CA LYS A 82 0.57 28.77 9.58
C LYS A 82 0.06 27.35 9.75
N TYR A 83 -0.23 26.91 10.98
CA TYR A 83 -0.47 25.51 11.27
C TYR A 83 -1.64 25.34 12.26
N ALA A 84 -2.60 24.49 11.93
CA ALA A 84 -3.69 24.12 12.83
C ALA A 84 -3.18 23.19 13.98
N ALA A 85 -2.21 22.32 13.67
CA ALA A 85 -1.52 21.44 14.62
C ALA A 85 -0.02 21.40 14.25
N PRO A 86 0.83 22.26 14.83
CA PRO A 86 2.26 22.31 14.50
C PRO A 86 3.00 21.09 15.03
N THR A 87 4.08 20.71 14.37
CA THR A 87 5.06 19.74 14.90
C THR A 87 6.02 20.44 15.89
N VAL A 88 6.67 19.65 16.74
CA VAL A 88 7.72 20.16 17.65
C VAL A 88 8.83 20.86 16.86
N GLU A 89 9.20 20.32 15.69
CA GLU A 89 10.25 20.93 14.86
C GLU A 89 9.80 22.30 14.34
N GLN A 90 8.58 22.42 13.81
CA GLN A 90 8.03 23.69 13.34
C GLN A 90 7.95 24.74 14.45
N VAL A 91 7.64 24.32 15.68
CA VAL A 91 7.68 25.21 16.85
C VAL A 91 9.12 25.66 17.13
N GLN A 92 10.08 24.74 17.13
CA GLN A 92 11.49 25.04 17.39
C GLN A 92 12.11 25.93 16.32
N ASP A 93 11.82 25.67 15.02
CA ASP A 93 12.26 26.52 13.92
C ASP A 93 11.70 27.94 14.05
N THR A 94 10.45 28.06 14.50
CA THR A 94 9.82 29.35 14.74
C THR A 94 10.44 30.07 15.96
N VAL A 95 10.83 29.35 17.01
CA VAL A 95 11.57 29.93 18.14
C VAL A 95 12.89 30.52 17.68
N GLU A 96 13.66 29.78 16.87
CA GLU A 96 14.93 30.28 16.30
C GLU A 96 14.71 31.54 15.48
N LEU A 97 13.71 31.54 14.60
CA LEU A 97 13.37 32.70 13.77
C LEU A 97 13.00 33.93 14.62
N VAL A 98 12.20 33.73 15.67
CA VAL A 98 11.75 34.85 16.56
C VAL A 98 12.90 35.38 17.37
N LEU A 99 13.81 34.58 17.88
CA LEU A 99 15.01 35.00 18.58
C LEU A 99 15.93 35.82 17.67
N GLN A 100 16.15 35.36 16.43
CA GLN A 100 16.94 36.09 15.43
C GLN A 100 16.27 37.44 15.07
N ALA A 101 14.96 37.43 14.83
CA ALA A 101 14.20 38.62 14.49
C ALA A 101 14.12 39.66 15.65
N ALA A 102 14.26 39.18 16.89
CA ALA A 102 14.36 40.04 18.07
C ALA A 102 15.78 40.61 18.32
N GLY A 103 16.75 40.22 17.49
CA GLY A 103 18.15 40.64 17.67
C GLY A 103 18.93 39.83 18.70
N GLU A 104 18.31 38.75 19.23
CA GLU A 104 18.88 37.90 20.28
C GLU A 104 19.74 36.78 19.66
N PHE A 105 20.72 37.16 18.82
CA PHE A 105 21.53 36.25 18.04
C PHE A 105 22.32 35.22 18.88
N ALA A 106 22.83 35.65 20.05
CA ALA A 106 23.56 34.74 20.94
C ALA A 106 22.64 33.65 21.50
N SER A 107 21.43 34.02 21.93
CA SER A 107 20.42 33.08 22.43
C SER A 107 19.85 32.19 21.34
N ALA A 108 19.67 32.71 20.12
CA ALA A 108 19.31 31.92 18.95
C ALA A 108 20.37 30.84 18.63
N LYS A 109 21.67 31.25 18.65
CA LYS A 109 22.79 30.33 18.44
C LYS A 109 22.86 29.26 19.53
N ASN A 110 22.67 29.64 20.81
CA ASN A 110 22.63 28.69 21.92
C ASN A 110 21.47 27.70 21.78
N TYR A 111 20.29 28.19 21.38
CA TYR A 111 19.12 27.35 21.12
C TYR A 111 19.36 26.32 20.03
N ILE A 112 20.00 26.72 18.93
CA ILE A 112 20.38 25.83 17.81
C ILE A 112 21.38 24.77 18.30
N LEU A 113 22.43 25.18 19.04
CA LEU A 113 23.42 24.24 19.59
C LEU A 113 22.79 23.26 20.60
N TYR A 114 21.92 23.75 21.48
CA TYR A 114 21.17 22.92 22.40
C TYR A 114 20.31 21.88 21.66
N ARG A 115 19.59 22.28 20.60
CA ARG A 115 18.83 21.35 19.75
C ARG A 115 19.74 20.28 19.13
N ALA A 116 20.88 20.69 18.56
CA ALA A 116 21.85 19.79 17.94
C ALA A 116 22.43 18.81 18.95
N GLU A 117 22.78 19.26 20.17
CA GLU A 117 23.31 18.43 21.23
C GLU A 117 22.27 17.43 21.76
N HIS A 118 21.04 17.88 22.02
CA HIS A 118 19.94 16.98 22.39
C HIS A 118 19.55 16.00 21.27
N ALA A 119 19.69 16.38 19.99
CA ALA A 119 19.55 15.45 18.88
C ALA A 119 20.67 14.38 18.89
N LYS A 120 21.92 14.79 19.18
CA LYS A 120 23.07 13.91 19.33
C LYS A 120 22.93 12.98 20.53
N MET A 121 22.47 13.49 21.69
CA MET A 121 22.21 12.68 22.88
C MET A 121 21.14 11.61 22.65
N ARG A 122 20.07 11.92 21.94
CA ARG A 122 19.07 10.94 21.54
C ARG A 122 19.63 9.86 20.62
N GLY A 123 20.52 10.22 19.70
CA GLY A 123 21.27 9.28 18.87
C GLY A 123 22.32 8.46 19.64
N SER A 124 22.65 8.87 20.87
CA SER A 124 23.63 8.20 21.74
C SER A 124 23.01 7.19 22.73
N ARG A 125 21.68 6.97 22.69
CA ARG A 125 21.05 5.92 23.52
C ARG A 125 21.77 4.60 23.30
N PRO A 126 22.43 4.03 24.33
CA PRO A 126 23.19 2.79 24.16
C PRO A 126 22.23 1.69 23.70
N ILE A 127 22.70 0.89 22.75
CA ILE A 127 21.95 -0.28 22.29
C ILE A 127 22.32 -1.41 23.25
N PRO A 128 21.35 -2.04 23.94
CA PRO A 128 21.63 -3.20 24.77
C PRO A 128 22.30 -4.31 23.96
N ALA A 129 23.21 -5.04 24.59
CA ALA A 129 23.94 -6.13 23.91
C ALA A 129 22.97 -7.18 23.35
N GLU A 130 21.91 -7.52 24.08
CA GLU A 130 20.85 -8.43 23.70
C GLU A 130 20.10 -7.98 22.41
N VAL A 131 19.90 -6.66 22.23
CA VAL A 131 19.30 -6.12 21.01
C VAL A 131 20.24 -6.30 19.82
N SER A 132 21.53 -5.95 19.99
CA SER A 132 22.54 -6.12 18.93
C SER A 132 22.70 -7.58 18.54
N GLU A 133 22.68 -8.50 19.50
CA GLU A 133 22.78 -9.93 19.28
C GLU A 133 21.57 -10.49 18.54
N ALA A 134 20.35 -10.09 18.95
CA ALA A 134 19.09 -10.50 18.30
C ALA A 134 19.06 -10.06 16.83
N PHE A 135 19.43 -8.80 16.52
CA PHE A 135 19.52 -8.32 15.15
C PHE A 135 20.63 -9.02 14.36
N GLY A 136 21.80 -9.20 14.97
CA GLY A 136 22.94 -9.88 14.34
C GLY A 136 22.65 -11.33 13.96
N SER A 137 21.90 -12.06 14.80
CA SER A 137 21.51 -13.46 14.52
C SER A 137 20.60 -13.59 13.30
N SER A 138 19.83 -12.55 12.97
CA SER A 138 18.96 -12.51 11.78
C SER A 138 19.68 -12.11 10.50
N ASP A 139 20.86 -11.49 10.58
CA ASP A 139 21.59 -10.96 9.42
C ASP A 139 21.98 -12.04 8.41
N GLN A 140 22.19 -13.27 8.86
CA GLN A 140 22.58 -14.42 8.03
C GLN A 140 21.54 -14.79 6.95
N TYR A 141 20.29 -14.37 7.12
CA TYR A 141 19.21 -14.68 6.17
C TYR A 141 19.12 -13.68 5.00
N PHE A 142 19.81 -12.53 5.10
CA PHE A 142 19.77 -11.49 4.08
C PHE A 142 21.05 -11.51 3.21
N GLY A 143 20.87 -11.74 1.92
CA GLY A 143 21.97 -11.79 0.97
C GLY A 143 22.45 -10.43 0.46
N ASN A 144 21.65 -9.35 0.61
CA ASN A 144 22.01 -8.00 0.17
C ASN A 144 21.31 -6.90 0.99
N PRO A 145 21.80 -5.65 0.91
CA PRO A 145 21.24 -4.52 1.67
C PRO A 145 19.78 -4.20 1.33
N VAL A 146 19.32 -4.41 0.08
CA VAL A 146 17.94 -4.15 -0.33
C VAL A 146 16.98 -5.06 0.40
N GLN A 147 17.28 -6.36 0.51
CA GLN A 147 16.46 -7.31 1.25
C GLN A 147 16.26 -6.87 2.69
N LYS A 148 17.36 -6.55 3.37
CA LYS A 148 17.35 -6.12 4.77
C LYS A 148 16.59 -4.81 4.94
N PHE A 149 16.78 -3.85 4.05
CA PHE A 149 16.02 -2.61 4.01
C PHE A 149 14.52 -2.89 3.83
N GLN A 150 14.15 -3.71 2.85
CA GLN A 150 12.73 -4.04 2.58
C GLN A 150 12.08 -4.70 3.79
N PHE A 151 12.79 -5.59 4.47
CA PHE A 151 12.29 -6.21 5.69
C PHE A 151 11.98 -5.17 6.76
N PHE A 152 12.96 -4.36 7.16
CA PHE A 152 12.77 -3.38 8.24
C PHE A 152 11.85 -2.23 7.86
N ASN A 153 11.78 -1.86 6.58
CA ASN A 153 10.88 -0.81 6.14
C ASN A 153 9.42 -1.27 6.11
N HIS A 154 9.13 -2.56 5.83
CA HIS A 154 7.78 -3.02 5.52
C HIS A 154 7.22 -4.10 6.45
N TYR A 155 8.02 -5.04 6.93
CA TYR A 155 7.51 -6.28 7.55
C TYR A 155 7.86 -6.44 9.03
N SER A 156 8.98 -5.87 9.47
CA SER A 156 9.39 -5.86 10.88
C SER A 156 8.45 -4.97 11.70
N ARG A 157 7.65 -5.54 12.58
CA ARG A 157 6.74 -4.80 13.45
C ARG A 157 7.42 -4.33 14.72
N PHE A 158 6.88 -3.26 15.32
CA PHE A 158 7.30 -2.86 16.66
C PHE A 158 6.67 -3.79 17.69
N ASN A 159 7.51 -4.48 18.46
CA ASN A 159 7.11 -5.32 19.57
C ASN A 159 7.06 -4.44 20.82
N TRP A 160 5.86 -4.24 21.36
CA TRP A 160 5.62 -3.36 22.51
C TRP A 160 6.21 -3.91 23.81
N ASP A 161 6.28 -5.23 23.95
CA ASP A 161 6.83 -5.88 25.14
C ASP A 161 8.36 -5.77 25.20
N LEU A 162 9.01 -5.84 24.03
CA LEU A 162 10.44 -5.67 23.89
C LEU A 162 10.88 -4.20 23.68
N GLY A 163 9.95 -3.29 23.41
CA GLY A 163 10.23 -1.87 23.15
C GLY A 163 11.11 -1.64 21.92
N ARG A 164 11.03 -2.53 20.91
CA ARG A 164 11.82 -2.48 19.67
C ARG A 164 11.14 -3.21 18.52
N ARG A 165 11.69 -3.05 17.33
CA ARG A 165 11.27 -3.84 16.17
C ARG A 165 11.64 -5.30 16.30
N GLU A 166 10.80 -6.14 15.68
CA GLU A 166 11.05 -7.56 15.48
C GLU A 166 12.25 -7.78 14.55
N THR A 167 12.99 -8.83 14.82
CA THR A 167 13.98 -9.41 13.89
C THR A 167 13.27 -10.30 12.85
N TRP A 168 14.00 -10.76 11.82
CA TRP A 168 13.46 -11.71 10.84
C TRP A 168 12.95 -12.99 11.50
N VAL A 169 13.73 -13.53 12.42
CA VAL A 169 13.38 -14.75 13.16
C VAL A 169 12.07 -14.56 13.92
N GLU A 170 11.96 -13.49 14.70
CA GLU A 170 10.75 -13.18 15.49
C GLU A 170 9.51 -12.93 14.60
N THR A 171 9.69 -12.30 13.44
CA THR A 171 8.59 -12.10 12.49
C THR A 171 8.12 -13.42 11.90
N VAL A 172 9.02 -14.33 11.56
CA VAL A 172 8.69 -15.66 11.07
C VAL A 172 8.01 -16.48 12.17
N ASP A 173 8.53 -16.44 13.38
CA ASP A 173 7.94 -17.15 14.53
C ASP A 173 6.50 -16.69 14.79
N ARG A 174 6.25 -15.40 14.85
CA ARG A 174 4.90 -14.84 14.97
C ARG A 174 3.95 -15.29 13.87
N ALA A 175 4.44 -15.40 12.63
CA ALA A 175 3.63 -15.86 11.50
C ALA A 175 3.33 -17.35 11.59
N VAL A 176 4.31 -18.17 11.97
CA VAL A 176 4.17 -19.62 12.11
C VAL A 176 3.28 -19.97 13.31
N ASP A 177 3.44 -19.28 14.43
CA ASP A 177 2.58 -19.44 15.61
C ASP A 177 1.11 -19.16 15.28
N TYR A 178 0.86 -18.11 14.49
CA TYR A 178 -0.50 -17.80 14.06
C TYR A 178 -1.07 -18.87 13.10
N LEU A 179 -0.25 -19.44 12.22
CA LEU A 179 -0.66 -20.58 11.39
C LEU A 179 -0.98 -21.82 12.24
N ALA A 180 -0.17 -22.08 13.28
CA ALA A 180 -0.43 -23.16 14.23
C ALA A 180 -1.74 -22.95 15.01
N GLU A 181 -2.01 -21.72 15.43
CA GLU A 181 -3.29 -21.33 16.05
C GLU A 181 -4.48 -21.60 15.12
N LEU A 182 -4.38 -21.22 13.84
CA LEU A 182 -5.43 -21.50 12.84
C LEU A 182 -5.67 -22.99 12.64
N ALA A 183 -4.60 -23.79 12.64
CA ALA A 183 -4.69 -25.24 12.46
C ALA A 183 -5.29 -25.96 13.68
N ASP A 184 -5.28 -25.34 14.85
CA ASP A 184 -5.94 -25.81 16.09
C ASP A 184 -5.59 -27.29 16.43
N GLY A 185 -4.29 -27.61 16.43
CA GLY A 185 -3.79 -28.94 16.75
C GLY A 185 -4.04 -30.05 15.71
N ARG A 186 -4.62 -29.72 14.55
CA ARG A 186 -4.95 -30.70 13.49
C ARG A 186 -3.74 -31.11 12.63
N LEU A 187 -2.62 -30.43 12.76
CA LEU A 187 -1.34 -30.76 12.12
C LEU A 187 -0.25 -30.97 13.19
N ASP A 188 0.73 -31.78 12.87
CA ASP A 188 1.81 -32.12 13.78
C ASP A 188 2.88 -31.02 13.90
N ALA A 189 3.68 -31.06 14.96
CA ALA A 189 4.75 -30.08 15.22
C ALA A 189 5.86 -30.11 14.14
N ASP A 190 6.09 -31.25 13.51
CA ASP A 190 7.09 -31.37 12.45
C ASP A 190 6.70 -30.57 11.21
N THR A 191 5.41 -30.50 10.91
CA THR A 191 4.87 -29.64 9.83
C THR A 191 5.21 -28.16 10.09
N PHE A 192 5.01 -27.66 11.31
CA PHE A 192 5.32 -26.26 11.64
C PHE A 192 6.83 -26.01 11.71
N SER A 193 7.62 -26.96 12.18
CA SER A 193 9.07 -26.89 12.15
C SER A 193 9.60 -26.81 10.71
N ARG A 194 9.03 -27.59 9.79
CA ARG A 194 9.34 -27.53 8.35
C ARG A 194 8.95 -26.18 7.72
N ILE A 195 7.75 -25.69 8.03
CA ILE A 195 7.30 -24.37 7.58
C ILE A 195 8.27 -23.29 8.08
N ARG A 196 8.54 -23.26 9.39
CA ARG A 196 9.46 -22.29 10.01
C ARG A 196 10.82 -22.27 9.32
N LYS A 197 11.45 -23.42 9.17
CA LYS A 197 12.76 -23.55 8.52
C LYS A 197 12.72 -23.00 7.09
N THR A 198 11.73 -23.41 6.31
CA THR A 198 11.62 -23.03 4.90
C THR A 198 11.37 -21.53 4.71
N VAL A 199 10.57 -20.91 5.61
CA VAL A 199 10.31 -19.47 5.58
C VAL A 199 11.54 -18.68 6.05
N LEU A 200 12.23 -19.11 7.10
CA LEU A 200 13.49 -18.49 7.56
C LEU A 200 14.54 -18.44 6.44
N GLU A 201 14.67 -19.54 5.69
CA GLU A 201 15.60 -19.67 4.57
C GLU A 201 15.10 -18.96 3.30
N MET A 202 13.98 -18.24 3.34
CA MET A 202 13.36 -17.55 2.20
C MET A 202 13.18 -18.46 0.97
N LYS A 203 12.79 -19.72 1.20
CA LYS A 203 12.46 -20.71 0.17
C LYS A 203 10.96 -20.75 -0.16
N ALA A 204 10.13 -20.51 0.85
CA ALA A 204 8.70 -20.29 0.71
C ALA A 204 8.25 -19.21 1.70
N ALA A 205 7.06 -18.63 1.47
CA ALA A 205 6.49 -17.63 2.37
C ALA A 205 4.96 -17.69 2.39
N PRO A 206 4.32 -17.29 3.50
CA PRO A 206 2.90 -16.99 3.52
C PRO A 206 2.60 -15.76 2.66
N SER A 207 1.32 -15.37 2.59
CA SER A 207 1.01 -14.05 2.03
C SER A 207 1.83 -12.99 2.75
N MET A 208 2.32 -12.00 2.01
CA MET A 208 3.09 -10.91 2.62
C MET A 208 2.25 -10.13 3.65
N ARG A 209 0.94 -10.16 3.51
CA ARG A 209 0.00 -9.58 4.47
C ARG A 209 -0.07 -10.38 5.76
N LEU A 210 -0.10 -11.72 5.69
CA LEU A 210 -0.04 -12.56 6.88
C LEU A 210 1.31 -12.36 7.59
N LEU A 211 2.42 -12.34 6.86
CA LEU A 211 3.74 -12.07 7.44
C LEU A 211 3.76 -10.74 8.22
N ALA A 212 3.10 -9.69 7.69
CA ALA A 212 3.01 -8.40 8.33
C ALA A 212 1.99 -8.34 9.49
N MET A 213 0.85 -9.02 9.39
CA MET A 213 -0.32 -8.79 10.24
C MET A 213 -0.64 -9.92 11.22
N ALA A 214 0.02 -11.08 11.13
CA ALA A 214 -0.18 -12.21 12.05
C ALA A 214 -0.15 -11.76 13.53
N GLY A 215 -0.92 -12.41 14.38
CA GLY A 215 -1.06 -12.07 15.80
C GLY A 215 -2.30 -11.20 16.08
N ALA A 216 -2.19 -10.20 16.96
CA ALA A 216 -3.33 -9.44 17.49
C ALA A 216 -4.22 -8.80 16.41
N ALA A 217 -3.63 -8.25 15.34
CA ALA A 217 -4.39 -7.64 14.26
C ALA A 217 -5.20 -8.68 13.48
N ALA A 218 -4.60 -9.82 13.16
CA ALA A 218 -5.23 -10.92 12.43
C ALA A 218 -6.34 -11.60 13.26
N ARG A 219 -6.15 -11.76 14.57
CA ARG A 219 -7.20 -12.28 15.47
C ARG A 219 -8.44 -11.40 15.52
N ARG A 220 -8.25 -10.07 15.44
CA ARG A 220 -9.37 -9.11 15.39
C ARG A 220 -10.13 -9.19 14.07
N SER A 221 -9.42 -9.28 12.95
CA SER A 221 -10.02 -9.36 11.60
C SER A 221 -9.08 -10.07 10.63
N ASN A 222 -9.56 -11.13 10.03
CA ASN A 222 -8.79 -11.85 9.03
C ASN A 222 -8.73 -11.13 7.67
N VAL A 223 -9.52 -10.08 7.44
CA VAL A 223 -9.45 -9.28 6.20
C VAL A 223 -8.01 -8.79 5.96
N GLY A 224 -7.32 -8.38 7.02
CA GLY A 224 -5.98 -7.82 6.93
C GLY A 224 -4.87 -8.79 6.52
N ILE A 225 -5.08 -10.10 6.54
CA ILE A 225 -4.07 -11.10 6.12
C ILE A 225 -4.19 -11.49 4.65
N TYR A 226 -5.30 -11.15 3.99
CA TYR A 226 -5.49 -11.36 2.56
C TYR A 226 -4.97 -10.16 1.77
N ASN A 227 -4.45 -10.43 0.58
CA ASN A 227 -3.91 -9.37 -0.27
C ASN A 227 -5.01 -8.59 -0.98
N CYS A 228 -6.00 -9.30 -1.52
CA CYS A 228 -7.00 -8.73 -2.41
C CYS A 228 -8.38 -9.41 -2.27
N SER A 229 -9.38 -8.81 -2.89
CA SER A 229 -10.76 -9.23 -2.87
C SER A 229 -11.47 -8.86 -4.17
N TYR A 230 -12.73 -9.34 -4.33
CA TYR A 230 -13.61 -8.92 -5.41
C TYR A 230 -15.06 -8.81 -4.93
N LEU A 231 -15.76 -7.76 -5.40
CA LEU A 231 -17.18 -7.57 -5.19
C LEU A 231 -17.84 -6.83 -6.38
N PRO A 232 -19.11 -7.13 -6.74
CA PRO A 232 -19.90 -6.29 -7.64
C PRO A 232 -20.48 -5.08 -6.90
N VAL A 233 -20.72 -3.97 -7.62
CA VAL A 233 -21.38 -2.77 -7.06
C VAL A 233 -22.88 -2.90 -7.28
N ASP A 234 -23.51 -3.74 -6.47
CA ASP A 234 -24.94 -4.11 -6.57
C ASP A 234 -25.81 -3.55 -5.45
N SER A 235 -25.22 -2.93 -4.46
CA SER A 235 -25.92 -2.39 -3.29
C SER A 235 -25.09 -1.30 -2.60
N VAL A 236 -25.71 -0.56 -1.69
CA VAL A 236 -25.01 0.41 -0.83
C VAL A 236 -23.91 -0.29 0.00
N ASP A 237 -24.16 -1.52 0.42
CA ASP A 237 -23.18 -2.30 1.19
C ASP A 237 -21.88 -2.55 0.42
N SER A 238 -21.92 -2.59 -0.91
CA SER A 238 -20.71 -2.76 -1.72
C SER A 238 -19.70 -1.64 -1.51
N PHE A 239 -20.14 -0.39 -1.36
CA PHE A 239 -19.27 0.75 -1.04
C PHE A 239 -18.73 0.68 0.39
N VAL A 240 -19.56 0.24 1.34
CA VAL A 240 -19.19 0.07 2.75
C VAL A 240 -18.11 -1.02 2.90
N GLU A 241 -18.34 -2.17 2.27
CA GLU A 241 -17.41 -3.30 2.30
C GLU A 241 -16.08 -2.94 1.63
N ALA A 242 -16.10 -2.24 0.50
CA ALA A 242 -14.89 -1.75 -0.16
C ALA A 242 -14.07 -0.84 0.77
N LEU A 243 -14.73 0.06 1.54
CA LEU A 243 -14.04 0.88 2.54
C LEU A 243 -13.42 0.02 3.64
N ILE A 244 -14.19 -0.88 4.26
CA ILE A 244 -13.71 -1.74 5.35
C ILE A 244 -12.53 -2.60 4.90
N ILE A 245 -12.62 -3.22 3.71
CA ILE A 245 -11.59 -4.05 3.12
C ILE A 245 -10.33 -3.21 2.87
N SER A 246 -10.47 -2.05 2.25
CA SER A 246 -9.35 -1.14 1.97
C SER A 246 -8.70 -0.62 3.25
N MET A 247 -9.46 -0.25 4.27
CA MET A 247 -8.93 0.18 5.59
C MET A 247 -8.21 -0.95 6.35
N ASN A 248 -8.42 -2.20 5.97
CA ASN A 248 -7.61 -3.32 6.44
C ASN A 248 -6.38 -3.59 5.56
N GLY A 249 -6.13 -2.75 4.53
CA GLY A 249 -4.99 -2.84 3.64
C GLY A 249 -5.10 -3.95 2.60
N CYS A 250 -6.30 -4.43 2.33
CA CYS A 250 -6.60 -5.41 1.30
C CYS A 250 -7.06 -4.69 0.03
N GLY A 251 -6.55 -5.07 -1.14
CA GLY A 251 -6.95 -4.49 -2.42
C GLY A 251 -8.36 -4.94 -2.84
N VAL A 252 -9.06 -4.10 -3.60
CA VAL A 252 -10.45 -4.33 -4.00
C VAL A 252 -10.60 -4.39 -5.51
N GLY A 253 -10.91 -5.55 -6.05
CA GLY A 253 -11.52 -5.67 -7.37
C GLY A 253 -13.02 -5.38 -7.26
N PHE A 254 -13.55 -4.60 -8.17
CA PHE A 254 -14.98 -4.34 -8.20
C PHE A 254 -15.52 -4.29 -9.63
N SER A 255 -16.81 -4.60 -9.78
CA SER A 255 -17.47 -4.48 -11.08
C SER A 255 -18.58 -3.44 -11.04
N VAL A 256 -18.57 -2.57 -12.05
CA VAL A 256 -19.63 -1.59 -12.34
C VAL A 256 -20.35 -1.95 -13.64
N GLU A 257 -20.34 -3.22 -14.04
CA GLU A 257 -21.16 -3.68 -15.17
C GLU A 257 -22.63 -3.28 -14.93
N GLY A 258 -23.34 -2.90 -16.00
CA GLY A 258 -24.72 -2.41 -15.90
C GLY A 258 -25.65 -3.33 -15.11
N LYS A 259 -25.54 -4.65 -15.32
CA LYS A 259 -26.31 -5.69 -14.60
C LYS A 259 -26.19 -5.62 -13.06
N TYR A 260 -25.12 -5.03 -12.53
CA TYR A 260 -24.95 -4.85 -11.08
C TYR A 260 -25.43 -3.47 -10.64
N VAL A 261 -25.01 -2.42 -11.36
CA VAL A 261 -25.35 -1.02 -10.99
C VAL A 261 -26.85 -0.77 -11.07
N GLU A 262 -27.58 -1.43 -11.96
CA GLU A 262 -29.04 -1.37 -12.08
C GLU A 262 -29.78 -1.85 -10.81
N ASN A 263 -29.15 -2.62 -9.94
CA ASN A 263 -29.72 -3.03 -8.66
C ASN A 263 -29.66 -1.91 -7.60
N LEU A 264 -28.89 -0.85 -7.83
CA LEU A 264 -28.87 0.28 -6.92
C LEU A 264 -30.22 1.04 -6.96
N PRO A 265 -30.66 1.57 -5.80
CA PRO A 265 -31.94 2.30 -5.76
C PRO A 265 -31.95 3.53 -6.68
N ARG A 266 -33.11 3.81 -7.26
CA ARG A 266 -33.32 5.07 -7.96
C ARG A 266 -33.13 6.26 -7.02
N VAL A 267 -32.41 7.28 -7.46
CA VAL A 267 -32.19 8.51 -6.70
C VAL A 267 -33.49 9.32 -6.64
N LYS A 268 -34.07 9.42 -5.47
CA LYS A 268 -35.30 10.24 -5.28
C LYS A 268 -34.95 11.73 -5.29
N ARG A 269 -35.90 12.57 -5.66
CA ARG A 269 -35.75 14.02 -5.55
C ARG A 269 -35.64 14.42 -4.09
N GLN A 270 -34.82 15.44 -3.80
CA GLN A 270 -34.62 15.96 -2.46
C GLN A 270 -35.93 16.48 -1.87
N LEU A 271 -36.24 16.07 -0.66
CA LEU A 271 -37.50 16.42 0.06
C LEU A 271 -37.41 17.77 0.78
N GLY A 272 -36.21 18.39 0.86
CA GLY A 272 -36.01 19.65 1.57
C GLY A 272 -36.17 19.56 3.10
N VAL A 273 -36.11 18.34 3.66
CA VAL A 273 -36.19 18.09 5.11
C VAL A 273 -34.90 18.53 5.76
N LYS A 274 -34.97 19.16 6.95
CA LYS A 274 -33.80 19.52 7.73
C LYS A 274 -33.00 18.28 8.05
N PRO A 275 -31.69 18.26 7.76
CA PRO A 275 -30.85 17.09 8.00
C PRO A 275 -30.65 16.83 9.50
N ASP A 276 -30.76 15.56 9.89
CA ASP A 276 -30.32 15.10 11.21
C ASP A 276 -28.79 15.08 11.28
N THR A 277 -28.26 15.26 12.51
CA THR A 277 -26.82 15.15 12.73
C THR A 277 -26.47 13.73 13.19
N TYR A 278 -25.56 13.10 12.46
CA TYR A 278 -25.01 11.78 12.80
C TYR A 278 -23.57 11.90 13.33
N LEU A 279 -23.34 11.44 14.55
CA LEU A 279 -22.02 11.39 15.18
C LEU A 279 -21.28 10.13 14.71
N ILE A 280 -20.11 10.29 14.12
CA ILE A 280 -19.30 9.19 13.56
C ILE A 280 -18.41 8.63 14.64
N GLU A 281 -18.48 7.31 14.88
CA GLU A 281 -17.58 6.59 15.80
C GLU A 281 -16.17 6.44 15.19
N ASP A 282 -15.14 6.54 16.06
CA ASP A 282 -13.73 6.39 15.67
C ASP A 282 -13.31 4.92 15.51
N THR A 283 -14.02 4.20 14.63
CA THR A 283 -13.78 2.80 14.27
C THR A 283 -13.87 2.61 12.77
N THR A 284 -13.30 1.51 12.25
CA THR A 284 -13.46 1.15 10.82
C THR A 284 -14.94 0.95 10.48
N GLU A 285 -15.67 0.30 11.37
CA GLU A 285 -17.09 0.04 11.26
C GLU A 285 -17.91 1.34 11.30
N GLY A 286 -17.52 2.31 12.15
CA GLY A 286 -18.14 3.64 12.24
C GLY A 286 -17.98 4.45 10.95
N TRP A 287 -16.81 4.37 10.31
CA TRP A 287 -16.62 4.96 8.98
C TRP A 287 -17.51 4.30 7.93
N GLY A 288 -17.59 2.95 7.95
CA GLY A 288 -18.50 2.20 7.08
C GLY A 288 -19.95 2.60 7.26
N GLU A 289 -20.42 2.76 8.52
CA GLU A 289 -21.78 3.18 8.81
C GLU A 289 -22.05 4.62 8.36
N ALA A 290 -21.08 5.53 8.44
CA ALA A 290 -21.22 6.88 7.88
C ALA A 290 -21.43 6.84 6.36
N ILE A 291 -20.69 6.00 5.62
CA ILE A 291 -20.90 5.79 4.17
C ILE A 291 -22.31 5.22 3.93
N ARG A 292 -22.70 4.15 4.64
CA ARG A 292 -24.03 3.51 4.49
C ARG A 292 -25.14 4.53 4.70
N ARG A 293 -25.07 5.28 5.80
CA ARG A 293 -26.08 6.27 6.16
C ARG A 293 -26.17 7.40 5.15
N GLY A 294 -25.03 7.92 4.70
CA GLY A 294 -24.96 8.96 3.68
C GLY A 294 -25.59 8.52 2.38
N LEU A 295 -25.09 7.43 1.80
CA LEU A 295 -25.59 6.91 0.52
C LEU A 295 -27.09 6.58 0.58
N SER A 296 -27.52 5.84 1.60
CA SER A 296 -28.94 5.45 1.75
C SER A 296 -29.87 6.66 1.90
N THR A 297 -29.44 7.65 2.68
CA THR A 297 -30.24 8.87 2.91
C THR A 297 -30.38 9.70 1.63
N TRP A 298 -29.26 9.92 0.90
CA TRP A 298 -29.29 10.73 -0.33
C TRP A 298 -30.04 10.04 -1.46
N LEU A 299 -29.90 8.71 -1.60
CA LEU A 299 -30.68 7.92 -2.56
C LEU A 299 -32.18 7.98 -2.24
N ALA A 300 -32.55 8.02 -0.97
CA ALA A 300 -33.93 8.14 -0.52
C ALA A 300 -34.53 9.57 -0.63
N GLY A 301 -33.72 10.56 -1.05
CA GLY A 301 -34.17 11.97 -1.20
C GLY A 301 -34.12 12.77 0.12
N GLY A 302 -33.45 12.25 1.14
CA GLY A 302 -33.12 12.94 2.39
C GLY A 302 -31.76 13.59 2.36
N ASP A 303 -31.38 14.21 3.49
CA ASP A 303 -30.02 14.70 3.73
C ASP A 303 -29.56 14.39 5.17
N VAL A 304 -28.26 14.36 5.41
CA VAL A 304 -27.66 14.06 6.71
C VAL A 304 -26.43 14.95 6.92
N LYS A 305 -26.28 15.47 8.13
CA LYS A 305 -25.10 16.20 8.58
C LYS A 305 -24.22 15.26 9.40
N PHE A 306 -22.93 15.19 9.08
CA PHE A 306 -22.00 14.36 9.81
C PHE A 306 -21.23 15.18 10.85
N ASP A 307 -21.10 14.62 12.06
CA ASP A 307 -20.26 15.13 13.12
C ASP A 307 -19.00 14.26 13.25
N TYR A 308 -17.84 14.87 13.00
CA TYR A 308 -16.53 14.23 12.97
C TYR A 308 -15.76 14.40 14.29
N SER A 309 -16.38 15.00 15.32
CA SER A 309 -15.70 15.44 16.55
C SER A 309 -15.04 14.32 17.35
N GLN A 310 -15.53 13.08 17.24
CA GLN A 310 -14.96 11.93 17.92
C GLN A 310 -13.80 11.26 17.15
N LEU A 311 -13.62 11.58 15.86
CA LEU A 311 -12.57 10.96 15.06
C LEU A 311 -11.20 11.45 15.51
N ARG A 312 -10.26 10.51 15.66
CA ARG A 312 -8.87 10.84 16.01
C ARG A 312 -8.23 11.74 14.95
N PRO A 313 -7.38 12.66 15.36
CA PRO A 313 -6.72 13.57 14.41
C PRO A 313 -5.71 12.84 13.52
N ALA A 314 -5.34 13.49 12.41
CA ALA A 314 -4.25 13.03 11.57
C ALA A 314 -2.96 12.88 12.38
N GLY A 315 -2.18 11.83 12.09
CA GLY A 315 -0.93 11.52 12.79
C GLY A 315 -1.09 10.71 14.08
N ALA A 316 -2.30 10.49 14.60
CA ALA A 316 -2.52 9.63 15.78
C ALA A 316 -2.14 8.17 15.47
N ILE A 317 -1.50 7.50 16.44
CA ILE A 317 -0.94 6.15 16.27
C ILE A 317 -2.03 5.08 16.23
N LEU A 318 -1.88 4.13 15.33
CA LEU A 318 -2.74 2.96 15.20
C LEU A 318 -2.07 1.74 15.85
N ARG A 319 -2.25 1.58 17.19
CA ARG A 319 -1.53 0.56 17.96
C ARG A 319 -1.75 -0.88 17.50
N VAL A 320 -2.94 -1.24 17.01
CA VAL A 320 -3.28 -2.62 16.64
C VAL A 320 -2.83 -2.96 15.22
N LYS A 321 -3.09 -2.07 14.28
CA LYS A 321 -2.75 -2.27 12.85
C LYS A 321 -1.34 -1.79 12.51
N GLY A 322 -0.78 -0.90 13.32
CA GLY A 322 0.44 -0.15 13.02
C GLY A 322 0.15 1.10 12.17
N GLY A 323 1.12 2.01 12.08
CA GLY A 323 1.01 3.24 11.32
C GLY A 323 0.22 4.35 12.01
N ARG A 324 -0.22 5.35 11.23
CA ARG A 324 -0.85 6.58 11.72
C ARG A 324 -2.19 6.85 11.05
N SER A 325 -3.08 7.52 11.77
CA SER A 325 -4.38 7.97 11.27
C SER A 325 -4.21 9.07 10.21
N SER A 326 -5.04 9.04 9.18
CA SER A 326 -5.22 10.13 8.21
C SER A 326 -6.07 11.29 8.74
N GLY A 327 -6.71 11.12 9.91
CA GLY A 327 -7.70 12.07 10.42
C GLY A 327 -9.05 11.97 9.70
N PRO A 328 -9.99 12.89 9.99
CA PRO A 328 -11.36 12.86 9.47
C PRO A 328 -11.52 13.31 8.01
N ASP A 329 -10.55 14.08 7.47
CA ASP A 329 -10.71 14.77 6.19
C ASP A 329 -10.92 13.84 4.98
N PRO A 330 -10.22 12.69 4.85
CA PRO A 330 -10.49 11.76 3.75
C PRO A 330 -11.92 11.24 3.74
N LEU A 331 -12.49 10.94 4.90
CA LEU A 331 -13.90 10.52 5.01
C LEU A 331 -14.85 11.66 4.64
N ARG A 332 -14.58 12.89 5.14
CA ARG A 332 -15.40 14.08 4.81
C ARG A 332 -15.43 14.31 3.31
N GLN A 333 -14.28 14.34 2.65
CA GLN A 333 -14.18 14.51 1.21
C GLN A 333 -14.95 13.42 0.45
N THR A 334 -14.87 12.18 0.93
CA THR A 334 -15.60 11.05 0.30
C THR A 334 -17.11 11.20 0.42
N LEU A 335 -17.61 11.56 1.61
CA LEU A 335 -19.03 11.78 1.83
C LEU A 335 -19.56 12.95 1.00
N GLU A 336 -18.84 14.07 0.95
CA GLU A 336 -19.18 15.24 0.13
C GLU A 336 -19.18 14.91 -1.36
N PHE A 337 -18.17 14.19 -1.84
CA PHE A 337 -18.09 13.75 -3.24
C PHE A 337 -19.25 12.83 -3.61
N ALA A 338 -19.49 11.77 -2.81
CA ALA A 338 -20.58 10.83 -3.06
C ALA A 338 -21.93 11.54 -3.06
N ARG A 339 -22.16 12.44 -2.10
CA ARG A 339 -23.37 13.27 -2.06
C ARG A 339 -23.55 14.06 -3.35
N SER A 340 -22.50 14.74 -3.80
CA SER A 340 -22.56 15.55 -5.03
C SER A 340 -22.91 14.71 -6.26
N ARG A 341 -22.30 13.54 -6.42
CA ARG A 341 -22.57 12.62 -7.54
C ARG A 341 -24.00 12.09 -7.52
N ILE A 342 -24.49 11.66 -6.35
CA ILE A 342 -25.89 11.17 -6.21
C ILE A 342 -26.89 12.27 -6.54
N LEU A 343 -26.71 13.47 -6.00
CA LEU A 343 -27.66 14.58 -6.21
C LEU A 343 -27.72 15.06 -7.66
N LEU A 344 -26.70 14.84 -8.48
CA LEU A 344 -26.75 15.08 -9.93
C LEU A 344 -27.73 14.11 -10.65
N ARG A 345 -28.11 12.99 -10.03
CA ARG A 345 -28.98 11.96 -10.62
C ARG A 345 -30.39 11.94 -10.08
N GLN A 346 -30.82 13.00 -9.41
CA GLN A 346 -32.21 13.08 -8.87
C GLN A 346 -33.28 12.75 -9.91
N GLY A 347 -34.15 11.81 -9.59
CA GLY A 347 -35.21 11.31 -10.47
C GLY A 347 -34.72 10.27 -11.48
N SER A 348 -33.46 9.82 -11.42
CA SER A 348 -32.87 8.81 -12.31
C SER A 348 -32.12 7.75 -11.51
N PHE A 349 -31.41 6.86 -12.18
CA PHE A 349 -30.47 5.91 -11.58
C PHE A 349 -29.04 6.43 -11.68
N LEU A 350 -28.17 5.91 -10.81
CA LEU A 350 -26.71 6.09 -10.97
C LEU A 350 -26.28 5.39 -12.27
N ARG A 351 -25.37 6.02 -13.01
CA ARG A 351 -24.70 5.39 -14.15
C ARG A 351 -23.50 4.58 -13.66
N THR A 352 -22.98 3.72 -14.48
CA THR A 352 -21.76 2.93 -14.24
C THR A 352 -20.57 3.81 -13.83
N ILE A 353 -20.36 4.93 -14.54
CA ILE A 353 -19.31 5.90 -14.23
C ILE A 353 -19.53 6.62 -12.88
N ASP A 354 -20.78 6.90 -12.47
CA ASP A 354 -21.05 7.51 -11.18
C ASP A 354 -20.71 6.55 -10.03
N ALA A 355 -21.08 5.27 -10.18
CA ALA A 355 -20.74 4.20 -9.24
C ALA A 355 -19.21 3.97 -9.17
N HIS A 356 -18.54 3.96 -10.33
CA HIS A 356 -17.08 3.88 -10.43
C HIS A 356 -16.39 5.03 -9.70
N ASP A 357 -16.83 6.28 -9.94
CA ASP A 357 -16.21 7.46 -9.32
C ASP A 357 -16.38 7.47 -7.80
N ILE A 358 -17.56 7.07 -7.30
CA ILE A 358 -17.79 6.95 -5.85
C ILE A 358 -16.92 5.84 -5.27
N MET A 359 -16.80 4.69 -5.94
CA MET A 359 -15.97 3.59 -5.49
C MET A 359 -14.47 3.99 -5.43
N CYS A 360 -13.97 4.68 -6.46
CA CYS A 360 -12.61 5.21 -6.49
C CYS A 360 -12.37 6.23 -5.34
N GLN A 361 -13.37 7.05 -5.03
CA GLN A 361 -13.28 8.01 -3.92
C GLN A 361 -13.30 7.31 -2.55
N VAL A 362 -14.07 6.23 -2.40
CA VAL A 362 -14.03 5.35 -1.21
C VAL A 362 -12.61 4.79 -1.02
N GLY A 363 -11.95 4.37 -2.11
CA GLY A 363 -10.55 3.99 -2.08
C GLY A 363 -9.62 5.09 -1.54
N SER A 364 -9.87 6.35 -1.92
CA SER A 364 -9.11 7.50 -1.40
C SER A 364 -9.25 7.68 0.11
N ALA A 365 -10.45 7.42 0.67
CA ALA A 365 -10.71 7.53 2.11
C ALA A 365 -9.92 6.49 2.94
N ALA A 366 -9.63 5.35 2.36
CA ALA A 366 -8.96 4.26 3.06
C ALA A 366 -7.47 4.52 3.33
N VAL A 367 -6.90 5.60 2.80
CA VAL A 367 -5.50 5.97 3.00
C VAL A 367 -5.25 6.27 4.49
N SER A 368 -4.57 5.38 5.17
CA SER A 368 -4.13 5.60 6.55
C SER A 368 -2.69 6.13 6.58
N GLY A 369 -2.49 7.32 7.18
CA GLY A 369 -1.17 7.85 7.48
C GLY A 369 -0.42 8.53 6.34
N GLY A 370 -1.10 9.00 5.29
CA GLY A 370 -0.51 9.87 4.27
C GLY A 370 0.41 9.19 3.26
N MET A 371 0.37 7.85 3.19
CA MET A 371 1.20 7.11 2.23
C MET A 371 0.38 6.08 1.47
N ARG A 372 0.17 6.33 0.19
CA ARG A 372 -0.40 5.49 -0.87
C ARG A 372 -1.90 5.15 -0.80
N ARG A 373 -2.49 5.23 -2.00
CA ARG A 373 -3.89 4.97 -2.34
C ARG A 373 -4.15 3.47 -2.34
N THR A 374 -5.40 3.07 -2.13
CA THR A 374 -5.87 1.68 -2.25
C THR A 374 -5.61 1.14 -3.67
N ALA A 375 -5.09 -0.08 -3.78
CA ALA A 375 -5.04 -0.77 -5.07
C ALA A 375 -6.43 -1.29 -5.42
N MET A 376 -6.95 -0.85 -6.58
CA MET A 376 -8.27 -1.27 -7.06
C MET A 376 -8.22 -1.67 -8.54
N ILE A 377 -9.18 -2.49 -8.96
CA ILE A 377 -9.49 -2.72 -10.38
C ILE A 377 -10.98 -2.59 -10.58
N SER A 378 -11.37 -1.86 -11.63
CA SER A 378 -12.75 -1.70 -12.07
C SER A 378 -13.01 -2.54 -13.30
N LEU A 379 -13.99 -3.43 -13.21
CA LEU A 379 -14.52 -4.18 -14.34
C LEU A 379 -15.78 -3.48 -14.85
N PHE A 380 -15.93 -3.34 -16.17
CA PHE A 380 -17.06 -2.65 -16.79
C PHE A 380 -17.42 -3.30 -18.14
N ASP A 381 -18.64 -3.08 -18.61
CA ASP A 381 -19.11 -3.67 -19.87
C ASP A 381 -18.29 -3.22 -21.08
N PHE A 382 -18.00 -4.14 -21.97
CA PHE A 382 -17.17 -3.90 -23.16
C PHE A 382 -17.63 -2.71 -24.01
N ASP A 383 -18.93 -2.50 -24.12
CA ASP A 383 -19.57 -1.45 -24.92
C ASP A 383 -19.82 -0.13 -24.14
N ASP A 384 -19.48 -0.08 -22.85
CA ASP A 384 -19.57 1.15 -22.06
C ASP A 384 -18.44 2.13 -22.47
N MET A 385 -18.79 3.01 -23.42
CA MET A 385 -17.82 3.99 -23.94
C MET A 385 -17.46 5.07 -22.93
N GLU A 386 -18.34 5.39 -21.97
CA GLU A 386 -18.06 6.38 -20.93
C GLU A 386 -16.99 5.84 -19.95
N MET A 387 -17.10 4.59 -19.56
CA MET A 387 -16.10 3.90 -18.76
C MET A 387 -14.78 3.69 -19.54
N ARG A 388 -14.84 3.32 -20.80
CA ARG A 388 -13.66 3.12 -21.68
C ARG A 388 -12.82 4.38 -21.78
N LEU A 389 -13.46 5.55 -21.88
CA LEU A 389 -12.80 6.85 -22.01
C LEU A 389 -12.63 7.58 -20.67
N SER A 390 -12.93 6.94 -19.55
CA SER A 390 -12.94 7.56 -18.23
C SER A 390 -11.60 8.16 -17.78
N LYS A 391 -10.48 7.68 -18.36
CA LYS A 391 -9.13 8.20 -18.12
C LYS A 391 -8.50 8.85 -19.35
N SER A 392 -9.31 9.33 -20.29
CA SER A 392 -8.88 10.13 -21.44
C SER A 392 -8.84 11.61 -21.10
N GLY A 393 -8.03 12.39 -21.81
CA GLY A 393 -7.88 13.83 -21.62
C GLY A 393 -7.34 14.22 -20.24
N ASP A 394 -7.77 15.37 -19.74
CA ASP A 394 -7.32 15.96 -18.45
C ASP A 394 -8.08 15.39 -17.23
N PHE A 395 -8.43 14.10 -17.22
CA PHE A 395 -9.19 13.51 -16.11
C PHE A 395 -8.48 13.69 -14.74
N GLU A 396 -7.18 13.87 -14.73
CA GLU A 396 -6.37 14.11 -13.52
C GLU A 396 -6.82 15.36 -12.77
N ARG A 397 -7.19 16.43 -13.51
CA ARG A 397 -7.68 17.67 -12.94
C ARG A 397 -9.09 17.55 -12.39
N ASP A 398 -9.96 16.87 -13.12
CA ASP A 398 -11.41 16.90 -12.87
C ASP A 398 -11.89 15.68 -12.08
N ASN A 399 -11.18 14.55 -12.19
CA ASN A 399 -11.54 13.25 -11.59
C ASN A 399 -10.30 12.47 -11.15
N SER A 400 -9.40 13.10 -10.39
CA SER A 400 -8.13 12.50 -9.93
C SER A 400 -8.31 11.20 -9.12
N GLN A 401 -9.47 11.00 -8.47
CA GLN A 401 -9.78 9.74 -7.76
C GLN A 401 -9.74 8.49 -8.67
N ARG A 402 -9.91 8.63 -9.99
CA ARG A 402 -9.85 7.53 -10.97
C ARG A 402 -8.48 6.87 -11.06
N TRP A 403 -7.42 7.52 -10.55
CA TRP A 403 -6.11 6.90 -10.39
C TRP A 403 -6.08 5.74 -9.40
N ASN A 404 -7.09 5.63 -8.53
CA ASN A 404 -7.13 4.57 -7.52
C ASN A 404 -7.47 3.19 -8.09
N ALA A 405 -8.04 3.11 -9.29
CA ALA A 405 -8.42 1.84 -9.93
C ALA A 405 -7.79 1.69 -11.32
N ASN A 406 -7.26 0.51 -11.63
CA ASN A 406 -7.04 0.10 -13.01
C ASN A 406 -8.40 -0.24 -13.64
N ASN A 407 -8.56 -0.03 -14.92
CA ASN A 407 -9.82 -0.28 -15.63
C ASN A 407 -9.65 -1.42 -16.64
N SER A 408 -10.54 -2.43 -16.60
CA SER A 408 -10.55 -3.54 -17.57
C SER A 408 -11.95 -3.76 -18.13
N ALA A 409 -12.03 -3.86 -19.46
CA ALA A 409 -13.28 -4.17 -20.13
C ALA A 409 -13.57 -5.68 -20.05
N VAL A 410 -14.80 -6.01 -19.61
CA VAL A 410 -15.26 -7.40 -19.58
C VAL A 410 -15.72 -7.80 -20.97
N TRP A 411 -15.11 -8.84 -21.53
CA TRP A 411 -15.51 -9.35 -22.83
C TRP A 411 -16.87 -10.06 -22.75
N PRO A 412 -17.77 -9.83 -23.72
CA PRO A 412 -19.10 -10.46 -23.72
C PRO A 412 -18.99 -11.98 -23.91
N ASP A 413 -19.94 -12.72 -23.34
CA ASP A 413 -19.97 -14.20 -23.39
C ASP A 413 -20.14 -14.73 -24.80
N SER A 414 -20.75 -13.94 -25.72
CA SER A 414 -20.86 -14.25 -27.14
C SER A 414 -19.54 -14.24 -27.90
N GLY A 415 -18.46 -13.79 -27.25
CA GLY A 415 -17.17 -13.53 -27.85
C GLY A 415 -17.14 -12.22 -28.64
N LEU A 416 -15.95 -11.87 -29.13
CA LEU A 416 -15.69 -10.67 -29.91
C LEU A 416 -15.18 -11.04 -31.29
N THR A 417 -15.52 -10.21 -32.26
CA THR A 417 -14.91 -10.27 -33.60
C THR A 417 -13.47 -9.75 -33.56
N GLN A 418 -12.68 -10.12 -34.54
CA GLN A 418 -11.31 -9.61 -34.71
C GLN A 418 -11.28 -8.08 -34.77
N LEU A 419 -12.26 -7.46 -35.44
CA LEU A 419 -12.35 -6.00 -35.52
C LEU A 419 -12.59 -5.32 -34.17
N GLU A 420 -13.43 -5.91 -33.33
CA GLU A 420 -13.72 -5.37 -31.99
C GLU A 420 -12.49 -5.48 -31.06
N ILE A 421 -11.78 -6.61 -31.08
CA ILE A 421 -10.51 -6.76 -30.36
C ILE A 421 -9.48 -5.75 -30.87
N THR A 422 -9.35 -5.60 -32.19
CA THR A 422 -8.43 -4.62 -32.78
C THR A 422 -8.74 -3.21 -32.31
N LYS A 423 -10.03 -2.80 -32.32
CA LYS A 423 -10.45 -1.47 -31.84
C LYS A 423 -10.14 -1.26 -30.35
N GLN A 424 -10.36 -2.27 -29.53
CA GLN A 424 -10.01 -2.17 -28.11
C GLN A 424 -8.51 -2.00 -27.91
N MET A 425 -7.70 -2.80 -28.57
CA MET A 425 -6.26 -2.75 -28.48
C MET A 425 -5.70 -1.40 -28.98
N LEU A 426 -6.24 -0.86 -30.08
CA LEU A 426 -5.86 0.46 -30.57
C LEU A 426 -6.26 1.56 -29.58
N SER A 427 -7.46 1.52 -28.99
CA SER A 427 -7.88 2.47 -27.96
C SER A 427 -6.95 2.44 -26.74
N MET A 428 -6.50 1.25 -26.33
CA MET A 428 -5.52 1.08 -25.27
C MET A 428 -4.16 1.71 -25.63
N VAL A 429 -3.68 1.50 -26.86
CA VAL A 429 -2.45 2.11 -27.37
C VAL A 429 -2.56 3.64 -27.42
N GLU A 430 -3.67 4.16 -27.97
CA GLU A 430 -3.94 5.59 -28.07
C GLU A 430 -4.04 6.28 -26.70
N SER A 431 -4.50 5.57 -25.67
CA SER A 431 -4.54 6.12 -24.31
C SER A 431 -3.15 6.43 -23.75
N GLY A 432 -2.09 5.81 -24.28
CA GLY A 432 -0.72 5.92 -23.79
C GLY A 432 -0.51 5.36 -22.37
N ARG A 433 -1.55 4.74 -21.76
CA ARG A 433 -1.56 4.29 -20.35
C ARG A 433 -1.75 2.79 -20.20
N GLY A 434 -1.94 2.06 -21.31
CA GLY A 434 -2.19 0.62 -21.28
C GLY A 434 -3.58 0.22 -20.78
N GLU A 435 -4.51 1.17 -20.70
CA GLU A 435 -5.90 0.93 -20.30
C GLU A 435 -6.89 1.30 -21.41
N PRO A 436 -8.04 0.61 -21.49
CA PRO A 436 -8.49 -0.47 -20.61
C PRO A 436 -7.75 -1.80 -20.86
N GLY A 437 -7.50 -2.54 -19.77
CA GLY A 437 -7.05 -3.92 -19.84
C GLY A 437 -8.15 -4.87 -20.33
N ILE A 438 -7.81 -6.16 -20.41
CA ILE A 438 -8.73 -7.23 -20.82
C ILE A 438 -9.16 -8.04 -19.61
N PHE A 439 -10.47 -8.34 -19.50
CA PHE A 439 -10.98 -9.39 -18.65
C PHE A 439 -12.00 -10.26 -19.42
N ASN A 440 -11.63 -11.50 -19.73
CA ASN A 440 -12.50 -12.45 -20.40
C ASN A 440 -13.04 -13.45 -19.36
N ARG A 441 -14.24 -13.17 -18.85
CA ARG A 441 -14.91 -14.02 -17.85
C ARG A 441 -15.18 -15.42 -18.37
N GLN A 442 -15.62 -15.55 -19.63
CA GLN A 442 -15.92 -16.84 -20.20
C GLN A 442 -14.69 -17.74 -20.31
N ALA A 443 -13.53 -17.18 -20.69
CA ALA A 443 -12.27 -17.92 -20.67
C ALA A 443 -11.88 -18.30 -19.22
N ALA A 444 -12.09 -17.43 -18.24
CA ALA A 444 -11.84 -17.74 -16.83
C ALA A 444 -12.72 -18.89 -16.32
N ILE A 445 -13.97 -18.97 -16.77
CA ILE A 445 -14.90 -20.09 -16.47
C ILE A 445 -14.45 -21.39 -17.15
N ASN A 446 -14.23 -21.33 -18.46
CA ASN A 446 -13.91 -22.50 -19.28
C ASN A 446 -12.59 -23.18 -18.90
N LEU A 447 -11.63 -22.38 -18.39
CA LEU A 447 -10.28 -22.85 -18.02
C LEU A 447 -10.17 -23.15 -16.50
N SER A 448 -11.27 -23.01 -15.75
CA SER A 448 -11.29 -23.37 -14.34
C SER A 448 -11.13 -24.89 -14.17
N PRO A 449 -10.51 -25.35 -13.07
CA PRO A 449 -10.43 -26.79 -12.77
C PRO A 449 -11.81 -27.44 -12.71
N ALA A 450 -11.94 -28.68 -13.15
CA ALA A 450 -13.22 -29.44 -13.16
C ALA A 450 -13.90 -29.50 -11.78
N ARG A 451 -13.13 -29.40 -10.69
CA ARG A 451 -13.65 -29.35 -9.31
C ARG A 451 -14.24 -28.00 -8.91
N ARG A 452 -14.03 -26.94 -9.71
CA ARG A 452 -14.56 -25.59 -9.46
C ARG A 452 -15.86 -25.36 -10.22
N LYS A 453 -16.91 -25.01 -9.52
CA LYS A 453 -18.20 -24.66 -10.14
C LYS A 453 -18.08 -23.34 -10.92
N PRO A 454 -18.66 -23.26 -12.13
CA PRO A 454 -18.80 -22.01 -12.86
C PRO A 454 -19.50 -20.93 -12.01
N ALA A 455 -19.02 -19.68 -12.09
CA ALA A 455 -19.63 -18.55 -11.40
C ALA A 455 -19.35 -17.24 -12.18
N GLU A 456 -20.05 -16.19 -11.80
CA GLU A 456 -19.80 -14.81 -12.28
C GLU A 456 -18.45 -14.28 -11.76
N PHE A 457 -17.37 -14.86 -12.27
CA PHE A 457 -16.03 -14.46 -11.81
C PHE A 457 -15.72 -13.01 -12.14
N GLY A 458 -15.08 -12.35 -11.20
CA GLY A 458 -14.26 -11.17 -11.41
C GLY A 458 -12.83 -11.49 -11.01
N CYS A 459 -12.02 -10.46 -10.82
CA CYS A 459 -10.62 -10.63 -10.44
C CYS A 459 -10.21 -9.65 -9.34
N ASN A 460 -9.13 -9.98 -8.68
CA ASN A 460 -8.43 -9.06 -7.78
C ASN A 460 -7.67 -7.98 -8.57
N PRO A 461 -7.23 -6.87 -7.94
CA PRO A 461 -6.54 -5.77 -8.62
C PRO A 461 -5.35 -6.16 -9.48
N CYS A 462 -4.63 -7.23 -9.13
CA CYS A 462 -3.49 -7.72 -9.89
C CYS A 462 -3.87 -8.73 -10.99
N GLY A 463 -5.11 -9.23 -11.00
CA GLY A 463 -5.65 -10.09 -12.07
C GLY A 463 -5.18 -11.55 -12.04
N GLU A 464 -4.46 -12.00 -10.98
CA GLU A 464 -4.00 -13.38 -10.90
C GLU A 464 -5.05 -14.36 -10.37
N ILE A 465 -6.03 -13.90 -9.60
CA ILE A 465 -7.04 -14.77 -8.99
C ILE A 465 -8.42 -14.48 -9.56
N ASN A 466 -9.04 -15.51 -10.13
CA ASN A 466 -10.46 -15.47 -10.48
C ASN A 466 -11.28 -15.66 -9.21
N LEU A 467 -12.09 -14.67 -8.85
CA LEU A 467 -12.86 -14.62 -7.60
C LEU A 467 -14.36 -14.64 -7.90
N ARG A 468 -15.11 -15.35 -7.08
CA ARG A 468 -16.58 -15.19 -7.01
C ARG A 468 -16.91 -13.82 -6.41
N PRO A 469 -18.08 -13.26 -6.66
CA PRO A 469 -18.59 -12.13 -5.89
C PRO A 469 -18.43 -12.37 -4.38
N TYR A 470 -17.90 -11.37 -3.64
CA TYR A 470 -17.68 -11.45 -2.19
C TYR A 470 -16.70 -12.55 -1.79
N GLN A 471 -15.47 -12.48 -2.32
CA GLN A 471 -14.43 -13.47 -2.02
C GLN A 471 -13.04 -12.82 -1.92
N PHE A 472 -12.19 -13.39 -1.06
CA PHE A 472 -10.79 -12.99 -0.89
C PHE A 472 -9.84 -13.90 -1.67
N CYS A 473 -8.75 -13.31 -2.17
CA CYS A 473 -7.60 -14.06 -2.68
C CYS A 473 -6.74 -14.55 -1.51
N ASN A 474 -6.28 -15.78 -1.58
CA ASN A 474 -5.45 -16.42 -0.54
C ASN A 474 -4.11 -16.84 -1.15
N LEU A 475 -3.07 -16.04 -0.94
CA LEU A 475 -1.77 -16.20 -1.61
C LEU A 475 -0.72 -16.83 -0.68
N SER A 476 0.13 -17.68 -1.26
CA SER A 476 1.39 -18.14 -0.70
C SER A 476 2.44 -18.22 -1.80
N ILE A 477 3.72 -18.26 -1.44
CA ILE A 477 4.81 -18.02 -2.39
C ILE A 477 5.85 -19.13 -2.26
N ALA A 478 6.23 -19.76 -3.38
CA ALA A 478 7.45 -20.54 -3.56
C ALA A 478 8.49 -19.67 -4.28
N ILE A 479 9.71 -19.59 -3.76
CA ILE A 479 10.76 -18.71 -4.29
C ILE A 479 11.76 -19.52 -5.09
N ALA A 480 11.72 -19.39 -6.42
CA ALA A 480 12.66 -20.03 -7.33
C ALA A 480 14.00 -19.30 -7.36
N ARG A 481 15.09 -20.07 -7.52
CA ARG A 481 16.48 -19.62 -7.58
C ARG A 481 17.19 -20.22 -8.79
N ALA A 482 18.32 -19.64 -9.16
CA ALA A 482 19.13 -20.10 -10.30
C ALA A 482 19.60 -21.54 -10.16
N GLU A 483 19.92 -21.95 -8.93
CA GLU A 483 20.43 -23.29 -8.57
C GLU A 483 19.32 -24.36 -8.40
N ASP A 484 18.06 -23.99 -8.49
CA ASP A 484 16.98 -24.95 -8.24
C ASP A 484 16.91 -26.07 -9.28
N THR A 485 16.60 -27.24 -8.78
CA THR A 485 16.16 -28.42 -9.53
C THR A 485 14.65 -28.63 -9.35
N TYR A 486 14.09 -29.63 -10.05
CA TYR A 486 12.70 -30.02 -9.81
C TYR A 486 12.47 -30.41 -8.35
N GLU A 487 13.38 -31.15 -7.74
CA GLU A 487 13.24 -31.67 -6.36
C GLU A 487 13.20 -30.52 -5.36
N SER A 488 14.09 -29.55 -5.46
CA SER A 488 14.09 -28.40 -4.56
C SER A 488 12.87 -27.49 -4.77
N LEU A 489 12.42 -27.29 -6.02
CA LEU A 489 11.19 -26.55 -6.32
C LEU A 489 9.96 -27.29 -5.78
N ARG A 490 9.92 -28.61 -5.87
CA ARG A 490 8.85 -29.44 -5.31
C ARG A 490 8.69 -29.20 -3.81
N GLU A 491 9.78 -29.25 -3.05
CA GLU A 491 9.74 -28.99 -1.61
C GLU A 491 9.22 -27.59 -1.27
N LYS A 492 9.63 -26.58 -2.03
CA LYS A 492 9.18 -25.20 -1.86
C LYS A 492 7.68 -25.06 -2.15
N VAL A 493 7.21 -25.65 -3.23
CA VAL A 493 5.79 -25.65 -3.62
C VAL A 493 4.93 -26.40 -2.61
N GLU A 494 5.39 -27.56 -2.11
CA GLU A 494 4.71 -28.29 -1.03
C GLU A 494 4.50 -27.39 0.20
N VAL A 495 5.58 -26.77 0.71
CA VAL A 495 5.48 -25.92 1.91
C VAL A 495 4.61 -24.69 1.66
N ALA A 496 4.75 -24.00 0.51
CA ALA A 496 3.88 -22.89 0.15
C ALA A 496 2.40 -23.31 0.11
N THR A 497 2.11 -24.51 -0.41
CA THR A 497 0.75 -25.05 -0.47
C THR A 497 0.20 -25.38 0.93
N ILE A 498 1.01 -25.96 1.81
CA ILE A 498 0.63 -26.23 3.20
C ILE A 498 0.26 -24.91 3.89
N ILE A 499 1.12 -23.92 3.78
CA ILE A 499 0.88 -22.57 4.35
C ILE A 499 -0.45 -21.98 3.84
N GLY A 500 -0.67 -21.98 2.52
CA GLY A 500 -1.89 -21.43 1.92
C GLY A 500 -3.14 -22.20 2.37
N THR A 501 -3.06 -23.53 2.50
CA THR A 501 -4.18 -24.35 2.95
C THR A 501 -4.55 -24.03 4.41
N ILE A 502 -3.57 -23.87 5.30
CA ILE A 502 -3.81 -23.44 6.69
C ILE A 502 -4.39 -22.02 6.70
N GLN A 503 -3.82 -21.10 5.92
CA GLN A 503 -4.28 -19.70 5.84
C GLN A 503 -5.75 -19.61 5.39
N SER A 504 -6.27 -20.55 4.59
CA SER A 504 -7.66 -20.59 4.16
C SER A 504 -8.67 -20.80 5.31
N LEU A 505 -8.21 -21.20 6.49
CA LEU A 505 -9.04 -21.33 7.72
C LEU A 505 -9.43 -19.95 8.30
N ALA A 506 -8.72 -18.89 7.95
CA ALA A 506 -8.93 -17.55 8.47
C ALA A 506 -10.16 -16.90 7.83
N THR A 507 -11.33 -17.06 8.41
CA THR A 507 -12.63 -16.60 7.88
C THR A 507 -13.40 -15.69 8.82
N ASN A 508 -12.73 -15.03 9.76
CA ASN A 508 -13.32 -13.99 10.62
C ASN A 508 -13.32 -12.63 9.91
N PHE A 509 -14.46 -12.22 9.33
CA PHE A 509 -14.60 -11.00 8.54
C PHE A 509 -15.64 -10.04 9.16
N PRO A 510 -15.34 -9.39 10.30
CA PRO A 510 -16.26 -8.47 10.95
C PRO A 510 -16.62 -7.29 10.02
N GLY A 511 -17.88 -6.87 10.05
CA GLY A 511 -18.38 -5.77 9.25
C GLY A 511 -18.70 -6.07 7.79
N LEU A 512 -18.44 -7.30 7.32
CA LEU A 512 -18.76 -7.75 5.96
C LEU A 512 -20.01 -8.64 5.95
N ARG A 513 -20.70 -8.69 4.81
CA ARG A 513 -21.86 -9.57 4.61
C ARG A 513 -21.48 -11.04 4.81
N PRO A 514 -22.38 -11.92 5.31
CA PRO A 514 -22.12 -13.35 5.53
C PRO A 514 -21.63 -14.10 4.28
N ALA A 515 -21.97 -13.62 3.07
CA ALA A 515 -21.55 -14.22 1.81
C ALA A 515 -20.02 -14.30 1.66
N TRP A 516 -19.25 -13.35 2.20
CA TRP A 516 -17.80 -13.39 2.20
C TRP A 516 -17.25 -14.64 2.89
N LYS A 517 -17.76 -14.90 4.10
CA LYS A 517 -17.36 -16.09 4.87
C LYS A 517 -17.79 -17.36 4.15
N ALA A 518 -19.05 -17.45 3.74
CA ALA A 518 -19.59 -18.62 3.08
C ALA A 518 -18.82 -19.01 1.82
N ASN A 519 -18.52 -18.02 0.95
CA ASN A 519 -17.78 -18.25 -0.30
C ASN A 519 -16.33 -18.68 -0.05
N CYS A 520 -15.65 -18.07 0.94
CA CYS A 520 -14.28 -18.44 1.30
C CYS A 520 -14.25 -19.85 1.92
N GLU A 521 -15.22 -20.22 2.72
CA GLU A 521 -15.30 -21.55 3.34
C GLU A 521 -15.70 -22.66 2.34
N GLU A 522 -16.58 -22.36 1.38
CA GLU A 522 -16.96 -23.30 0.33
C GLU A 522 -15.78 -23.61 -0.59
N GLU A 523 -15.11 -22.60 -1.15
CA GLU A 523 -14.07 -22.80 -2.15
C GLU A 523 -12.67 -22.98 -1.58
N ARG A 524 -12.39 -22.51 -0.37
CA ARG A 524 -11.04 -22.58 0.26
C ARG A 524 -9.91 -22.22 -0.70
N LEU A 525 -10.10 -21.17 -1.52
CA LEU A 525 -9.19 -20.82 -2.60
C LEU A 525 -7.74 -20.67 -2.12
N LEU A 526 -6.81 -21.17 -2.95
CA LEU A 526 -5.39 -20.86 -2.87
C LEU A 526 -4.94 -20.11 -4.12
N GLY A 527 -3.83 -19.41 -3.98
CA GLY A 527 -3.03 -18.85 -5.05
C GLY A 527 -1.57 -19.11 -4.72
N VAL A 528 -1.11 -20.36 -4.93
CA VAL A 528 0.32 -20.71 -4.78
C VAL A 528 1.06 -20.13 -5.96
N ASP A 529 1.94 -19.17 -5.67
CA ASP A 529 2.76 -18.46 -6.65
C ASP A 529 4.17 -19.08 -6.71
N ILE A 530 4.76 -19.11 -7.90
CA ILE A 530 6.20 -19.31 -8.09
C ILE A 530 6.80 -17.98 -8.54
N THR A 531 7.45 -17.26 -7.62
CA THR A 531 8.22 -16.07 -7.96
C THR A 531 9.69 -16.42 -8.23
N GLY A 532 10.43 -15.58 -8.96
CA GLY A 532 11.81 -15.89 -9.34
C GLY A 532 11.92 -16.83 -10.55
N GLN A 533 10.86 -17.03 -11.31
CA GLN A 533 10.86 -17.96 -12.45
C GLN A 533 11.95 -17.62 -13.47
N LEU A 534 12.12 -16.34 -13.79
CA LEU A 534 13.09 -15.90 -14.80
C LEU A 534 14.55 -15.83 -14.30
N ASP A 535 14.76 -16.17 -13.03
CA ASP A 535 16.09 -16.43 -12.47
C ASP A 535 16.45 -17.94 -12.52
N SER A 536 15.46 -18.85 -12.71
CA SER A 536 15.60 -20.30 -12.58
C SER A 536 15.27 -21.03 -13.87
N LYS A 537 16.23 -21.75 -14.43
CA LYS A 537 16.00 -22.59 -15.62
C LYS A 537 14.97 -23.70 -15.37
N ALA A 538 15.00 -24.31 -14.21
CA ALA A 538 14.05 -25.37 -13.83
C ALA A 538 12.62 -24.83 -13.75
N ALA A 539 12.42 -23.63 -13.19
CA ALA A 539 11.09 -23.01 -13.09
C ALA A 539 10.53 -22.56 -14.46
N GLN A 540 11.39 -22.35 -15.46
CA GLN A 540 10.98 -22.03 -16.83
C GLN A 540 10.62 -23.26 -17.68
N ASP A 541 10.92 -24.47 -17.25
CA ASP A 541 10.62 -25.69 -18.00
C ASP A 541 9.12 -26.04 -17.88
N PRO A 542 8.37 -26.12 -18.99
CA PRO A 542 6.93 -26.42 -18.97
C PRO A 542 6.60 -27.80 -18.37
N SER A 543 7.47 -28.79 -18.51
CA SER A 543 7.26 -30.12 -17.92
C SER A 543 7.40 -30.07 -16.38
N VAL A 544 8.37 -29.31 -15.89
CA VAL A 544 8.54 -29.03 -14.44
C VAL A 544 7.32 -28.28 -13.90
N GLN A 545 6.87 -27.23 -14.59
CA GLN A 545 5.68 -26.47 -14.21
C GLN A 545 4.44 -27.39 -14.08
N GLY A 546 4.20 -28.26 -15.07
CA GLY A 546 3.08 -29.21 -15.04
C GLY A 546 3.13 -30.18 -13.87
N ARG A 547 4.31 -30.73 -13.56
CA ARG A 547 4.53 -31.61 -12.40
C ARG A 547 4.36 -30.87 -11.08
N LEU A 548 4.87 -29.64 -10.98
CA LEU A 548 4.72 -28.83 -9.76
C LEU A 548 3.26 -28.46 -9.49
N ARG A 549 2.46 -28.18 -10.55
CA ARG A 549 1.00 -27.99 -10.40
C ARG A 549 0.33 -29.21 -9.78
N GLN A 550 0.68 -30.40 -10.25
CA GLN A 550 0.15 -31.65 -9.67
C GLN A 550 0.54 -31.79 -8.20
N VAL A 551 1.80 -31.50 -7.85
CA VAL A 551 2.27 -31.49 -6.46
C VAL A 551 1.45 -30.52 -5.60
N ALA A 552 1.21 -29.30 -6.06
CA ALA A 552 0.41 -28.33 -5.32
C ALA A 552 -1.03 -28.81 -5.09
N VAL A 553 -1.69 -29.32 -6.12
CA VAL A 553 -3.07 -29.81 -6.02
C VAL A 553 -3.18 -31.00 -5.07
N GLU A 554 -2.26 -31.96 -5.14
CA GLU A 554 -2.25 -33.13 -4.29
C GLU A 554 -1.90 -32.81 -2.83
N THR A 555 -0.92 -31.93 -2.62
CA THR A 555 -0.58 -31.43 -1.28
C THR A 555 -1.77 -30.72 -0.63
N ASN A 556 -2.46 -29.86 -1.40
CA ASN A 556 -3.67 -29.20 -0.91
C ASN A 556 -4.75 -30.21 -0.53
N ARG A 557 -5.02 -31.21 -1.36
CA ARG A 557 -6.00 -32.25 -1.07
C ARG A 557 -5.69 -32.96 0.26
N THR A 558 -4.46 -33.44 0.41
CA THR A 558 -4.01 -34.16 1.60
C THR A 558 -4.07 -33.32 2.87
N VAL A 559 -3.66 -32.05 2.79
CA VAL A 559 -3.68 -31.16 3.95
C VAL A 559 -5.11 -30.72 4.29
N ALA A 560 -5.96 -30.48 3.30
CA ALA A 560 -7.37 -30.16 3.51
C ALA A 560 -8.12 -31.30 4.22
N GLU A 561 -7.84 -32.55 3.84
CA GLU A 561 -8.38 -33.74 4.52
C GLU A 561 -7.97 -33.79 6.01
N LYS A 562 -6.67 -33.54 6.32
CA LYS A 562 -6.19 -33.49 7.71
C LYS A 562 -6.83 -32.35 8.51
N LEU A 563 -7.09 -31.22 7.86
CA LEU A 563 -7.73 -30.07 8.47
C LEU A 563 -9.26 -30.16 8.53
N ALA A 564 -9.85 -31.22 7.98
CA ALA A 564 -11.30 -31.46 7.87
C ALA A 564 -12.02 -30.26 7.18
N ILE A 565 -11.46 -29.77 6.08
CA ILE A 565 -12.04 -28.71 5.24
C ILE A 565 -12.14 -29.16 3.78
N ASN A 566 -12.91 -28.43 2.97
CA ASN A 566 -12.99 -28.67 1.54
C ASN A 566 -11.61 -28.56 0.89
N GLN A 567 -11.33 -29.40 -0.11
CA GLN A 567 -10.22 -29.17 -1.03
C GLN A 567 -10.43 -27.85 -1.75
N SER A 568 -9.35 -27.10 -1.96
CA SER A 568 -9.42 -25.80 -2.65
C SER A 568 -9.94 -25.96 -4.08
N ALA A 569 -10.89 -25.13 -4.45
CA ALA A 569 -11.50 -25.13 -5.78
C ALA A 569 -10.49 -24.77 -6.88
N ALA A 570 -9.49 -23.96 -6.57
CA ALA A 570 -8.32 -23.70 -7.40
C ALA A 570 -7.10 -23.41 -6.50
N VAL A 571 -5.88 -23.72 -6.97
CA VAL A 571 -4.67 -23.76 -6.13
C VAL A 571 -3.54 -22.87 -6.64
N THR A 572 -3.29 -22.80 -7.95
CA THR A 572 -2.06 -22.18 -8.48
C THR A 572 -2.30 -20.90 -9.28
N CYS A 573 -1.40 -19.96 -9.14
CA CYS A 573 -1.40 -18.69 -9.87
C CYS A 573 0.03 -18.21 -10.16
N VAL A 574 0.20 -17.10 -10.88
CA VAL A 574 1.42 -16.31 -10.85
C VAL A 574 1.08 -14.88 -10.47
N LYS A 575 1.72 -14.41 -9.42
CA LYS A 575 1.54 -13.08 -8.85
C LYS A 575 2.62 -12.12 -9.32
N PRO A 576 2.31 -10.84 -9.64
CA PRO A 576 3.34 -9.81 -9.75
C PRO A 576 3.83 -9.46 -8.33
N SER A 577 5.07 -9.85 -8.02
CA SER A 577 5.59 -9.83 -6.67
C SER A 577 6.56 -8.66 -6.41
N GLY A 578 6.11 -7.40 -6.55
CA GLY A 578 6.91 -6.19 -6.38
C GLY A 578 7.82 -6.18 -5.14
N ASN A 579 7.33 -5.75 -3.98
CA ASN A 579 8.12 -5.68 -2.74
C ASN A 579 8.60 -7.05 -2.24
N SER A 580 7.80 -8.11 -2.43
CA SER A 580 8.22 -9.47 -2.04
C SER A 580 9.40 -9.98 -2.89
N ALA A 581 9.43 -9.68 -4.19
CA ALA A 581 10.57 -10.03 -5.03
C ALA A 581 11.87 -9.33 -4.56
N GLN A 582 11.78 -8.09 -4.08
CA GLN A 582 12.92 -7.37 -3.50
C GLN A 582 13.35 -7.96 -2.15
N LEU A 583 12.39 -8.29 -1.26
CA LEU A 583 12.69 -8.96 0.00
C LEU A 583 13.36 -10.33 -0.23
N PHE A 584 12.86 -11.08 -1.20
CA PHE A 584 13.40 -12.41 -1.50
C PHE A 584 14.55 -12.37 -2.51
N ASN A 585 14.92 -11.21 -3.05
CA ASN A 585 15.95 -11.03 -4.07
C ASN A 585 15.77 -11.98 -5.27
N CYS A 586 14.61 -11.92 -5.90
CA CYS A 586 14.29 -12.72 -7.08
C CYS A 586 13.58 -11.90 -8.15
N SER A 587 13.43 -12.43 -9.37
CA SER A 587 12.59 -11.83 -10.39
C SER A 587 11.11 -11.87 -9.98
N SER A 588 10.31 -10.92 -10.46
CA SER A 588 8.91 -10.75 -10.05
C SER A 588 7.96 -11.53 -10.96
N GLY A 589 7.48 -12.68 -10.51
CA GLY A 589 6.52 -13.50 -11.27
C GLY A 589 7.00 -13.80 -12.68
N LEU A 590 6.29 -13.31 -13.70
CA LEU A 590 6.66 -13.45 -15.14
C LEU A 590 7.53 -12.33 -15.67
N HIS A 591 7.84 -11.31 -14.84
CA HIS A 591 8.61 -10.15 -15.26
C HIS A 591 10.11 -10.43 -15.19
N THR A 592 10.84 -9.91 -16.16
CA THR A 592 12.28 -10.02 -16.27
C THR A 592 12.99 -9.17 -15.20
N ARG A 593 14.26 -9.44 -14.95
CA ARG A 593 15.12 -8.49 -14.27
C ARG A 593 15.31 -7.24 -15.12
N TRP A 594 15.62 -6.11 -14.47
CA TRP A 594 15.80 -4.85 -15.19
C TRP A 594 16.98 -4.89 -16.14
N SER A 595 18.14 -5.24 -15.61
CA SER A 595 19.41 -5.40 -16.32
C SER A 595 20.36 -6.27 -15.50
N PRO A 596 21.54 -6.68 -16.01
CA PRO A 596 22.52 -7.44 -15.24
C PRO A 596 23.03 -6.66 -14.01
N TYR A 597 23.25 -5.35 -14.15
CA TYR A 597 23.69 -4.44 -13.09
C TYR A 597 22.81 -3.19 -13.12
N TYR A 598 22.32 -2.77 -11.96
CA TYR A 598 21.49 -1.57 -11.86
C TYR A 598 21.53 -0.94 -10.48
N VAL A 599 21.21 0.33 -10.40
CA VAL A 599 20.90 1.03 -9.16
C VAL A 599 19.40 0.95 -8.92
N ARG A 600 19.02 0.45 -7.75
CA ARG A 600 17.64 0.51 -7.27
C ARG A 600 17.47 1.76 -6.42
N ASN A 601 16.73 2.73 -6.93
CA ASN A 601 16.42 3.97 -6.25
C ASN A 601 15.14 3.82 -5.43
N ILE A 602 15.24 4.07 -4.11
CA ILE A 602 14.11 3.94 -3.18
C ILE A 602 13.89 5.23 -2.41
N ARG A 603 12.69 5.78 -2.46
CA ARG A 603 12.31 6.99 -1.75
C ARG A 603 11.99 6.72 -0.30
N VAL A 604 12.55 7.50 0.61
CA VAL A 604 12.31 7.40 2.06
C VAL A 604 12.09 8.78 2.65
N SER A 605 11.05 8.92 3.47
CA SER A 605 10.78 10.14 4.20
C SER A 605 11.80 10.36 5.33
N THR A 606 12.24 11.61 5.53
CA THR A 606 13.13 12.01 6.64
C THR A 606 12.54 11.73 8.02
N HIS A 607 11.22 11.59 8.12
CA HIS A 607 10.54 11.23 9.36
C HIS A 607 10.67 9.75 9.71
N SER A 608 11.07 8.90 8.75
CA SER A 608 11.24 7.46 8.99
C SER A 608 12.48 7.19 9.87
N PRO A 609 12.36 6.39 10.93
CA PRO A 609 13.53 5.89 11.68
C PRO A 609 14.53 5.15 10.81
N VAL A 610 14.04 4.43 9.79
CA VAL A 610 14.90 3.75 8.81
C VAL A 610 15.79 4.75 8.06
N TYR A 611 15.25 5.90 7.63
CA TYR A 611 16.05 6.98 7.02
C TYR A 611 17.20 7.40 7.94
N LYS A 612 16.92 7.60 9.23
CA LYS A 612 17.94 8.04 10.19
C LYS A 612 19.08 7.02 10.34
N VAL A 613 18.74 5.72 10.38
CA VAL A 613 19.75 4.64 10.42
C VAL A 613 20.59 4.63 9.15
N LEU A 614 19.98 4.80 7.98
CA LEU A 614 20.70 4.81 6.69
C LEU A 614 21.62 6.01 6.57
N ARG A 615 21.17 7.21 6.92
CA ARG A 615 21.95 8.44 6.95
C ARG A 615 23.17 8.29 7.88
N ASP A 616 22.95 7.83 9.12
CA ASP A 616 24.00 7.67 10.12
C ASP A 616 24.95 6.51 9.81
N SER A 617 24.59 5.65 8.89
CA SER A 617 25.45 4.60 8.34
C SER A 617 26.22 5.07 7.11
N GLY A 618 25.99 6.31 6.62
CA GLY A 618 26.68 6.86 5.43
C GLY A 618 26.22 6.21 4.12
N VAL A 619 24.95 5.74 4.05
CA VAL A 619 24.40 5.16 2.82
C VAL A 619 24.27 6.25 1.74
N PRO A 620 24.71 6.00 0.49
CA PRO A 620 24.55 6.95 -0.61
C PRO A 620 23.08 7.30 -0.84
N MET A 621 22.75 8.59 -0.77
CA MET A 621 21.39 9.08 -0.99
C MET A 621 21.40 10.57 -1.38
N ASP A 622 20.42 10.98 -2.17
CA ASP A 622 20.21 12.35 -2.61
C ASP A 622 18.80 12.85 -2.24
N PRO A 623 18.60 14.17 -2.10
CA PRO A 623 17.25 14.73 -2.02
C PRO A 623 16.45 14.34 -3.25
N GLU A 624 15.14 14.11 -3.08
CA GLU A 624 14.25 13.88 -4.22
C GLU A 624 14.27 15.07 -5.17
N ASN A 625 14.17 14.80 -6.47
CA ASN A 625 14.17 15.83 -7.50
C ASN A 625 13.22 16.98 -7.14
N GLY A 626 13.69 18.23 -7.30
CA GLY A 626 12.92 19.42 -6.94
C GLY A 626 13.02 19.83 -5.47
N GLN A 627 13.70 19.06 -4.62
CA GLN A 627 13.96 19.41 -3.22
C GLN A 627 15.45 19.76 -3.01
N VAL A 628 15.72 20.64 -2.06
CA VAL A 628 17.09 20.99 -1.65
C VAL A 628 17.44 20.31 -0.34
N ALA A 629 18.71 19.94 -0.15
CA ALA A 629 19.17 19.10 0.96
C ALA A 629 18.74 19.61 2.35
N GLU A 630 18.72 20.94 2.54
CA GLU A 630 18.41 21.59 3.82
C GLU A 630 16.94 21.45 4.23
N THR A 631 16.04 21.30 3.26
CA THR A 631 14.58 21.27 3.49
C THR A 631 13.91 20.02 2.96
N ALA A 632 14.67 19.11 2.38
CA ALA A 632 14.14 17.88 1.80
C ALA A 632 13.41 17.04 2.85
N ILE A 633 12.17 16.67 2.54
CA ILE A 633 11.34 15.77 3.33
C ILE A 633 11.40 14.32 2.82
N THR A 634 11.86 14.13 1.59
CA THR A 634 12.05 12.84 0.93
C THR A 634 13.48 12.73 0.38
N TRP A 635 14.12 11.61 0.63
CA TRP A 635 15.44 11.28 0.10
C TRP A 635 15.36 10.00 -0.73
N VAL A 636 16.19 9.92 -1.76
CA VAL A 636 16.32 8.76 -2.65
C VAL A 636 17.60 8.01 -2.31
N ILE A 637 17.45 6.75 -1.95
CA ILE A 637 18.56 5.85 -1.59
C ILE A 637 18.97 5.08 -2.83
N HIS A 638 20.27 4.97 -3.09
CA HIS A 638 20.85 4.32 -4.25
C HIS A 638 21.43 2.96 -3.88
N PHE A 639 20.70 1.89 -4.08
CA PHE A 639 21.17 0.53 -3.82
C PHE A 639 21.77 -0.08 -5.08
N PRO A 640 23.07 -0.44 -5.08
CA PRO A 640 23.66 -1.22 -6.17
C PRO A 640 23.13 -2.66 -6.13
N VAL A 641 22.63 -3.16 -7.25
CA VAL A 641 22.08 -4.51 -7.39
C VAL A 641 22.69 -5.22 -8.57
N LYS A 642 23.08 -6.48 -8.35
CA LYS A 642 23.47 -7.43 -9.40
C LYS A 642 22.36 -8.48 -9.55
N SER A 643 21.93 -8.73 -10.78
CA SER A 643 21.06 -9.86 -11.12
C SER A 643 21.84 -11.17 -11.04
N PRO A 644 21.18 -12.30 -10.72
CA PRO A 644 21.83 -13.62 -10.83
C PRO A 644 22.35 -13.87 -12.23
N ASP A 645 23.46 -14.62 -12.34
CA ASP A 645 24.04 -14.96 -13.62
C ASP A 645 23.05 -15.84 -14.42
N GLY A 646 22.80 -15.46 -15.67
CA GLY A 646 21.83 -16.13 -16.56
C GLY A 646 20.35 -15.76 -16.32
N ALA A 647 20.05 -14.79 -15.44
CA ALA A 647 18.71 -14.24 -15.32
C ALA A 647 18.30 -13.51 -16.60
N VAL A 648 17.04 -13.67 -16.99
CA VAL A 648 16.49 -12.99 -18.18
C VAL A 648 16.25 -11.52 -17.89
N THR A 649 16.73 -10.64 -18.78
CA THR A 649 16.58 -9.19 -18.64
C THR A 649 15.54 -8.62 -19.62
N ARG A 650 15.09 -7.37 -19.35
CA ARG A 650 14.00 -6.74 -20.12
C ARG A 650 14.29 -6.59 -21.61
N LYS A 651 15.55 -6.40 -21.99
CA LYS A 651 15.97 -6.22 -23.40
C LYS A 651 15.95 -7.53 -24.21
N GLU A 652 15.79 -8.67 -23.55
CA GLU A 652 15.85 -9.99 -24.19
C GLU A 652 14.49 -10.54 -24.63
N ARG A 653 13.39 -9.83 -24.35
CA ARG A 653 12.04 -10.33 -24.68
C ARG A 653 11.18 -9.28 -25.36
N SER A 654 10.75 -9.60 -26.59
CA SER A 654 9.70 -8.87 -27.29
C SER A 654 8.34 -9.02 -26.61
N ALA A 655 7.36 -8.18 -26.97
CA ALA A 655 5.99 -8.28 -26.47
C ALA A 655 5.38 -9.67 -26.70
N VAL A 656 5.54 -10.23 -27.91
CA VAL A 656 5.05 -11.58 -28.24
C VAL A 656 5.78 -12.66 -27.43
N ALA A 657 7.09 -12.52 -27.19
CA ALA A 657 7.83 -13.48 -26.36
C ALA A 657 7.35 -13.45 -24.89
N GLN A 658 6.98 -12.29 -24.36
CA GLN A 658 6.33 -12.18 -23.04
C GLN A 658 4.97 -12.88 -23.04
N CYS A 659 4.16 -12.69 -24.08
CA CYS A 659 2.87 -13.35 -24.24
C CYS A 659 3.00 -14.87 -24.35
N MET A 660 4.01 -15.38 -25.06
CA MET A 660 4.26 -16.83 -25.16
C MET A 660 4.67 -17.44 -23.81
N TYR A 661 5.45 -16.73 -23.02
CA TYR A 661 5.80 -17.20 -21.68
C TYR A 661 4.59 -17.14 -20.70
N TRP A 662 3.74 -16.13 -20.85
CA TRP A 662 2.45 -16.08 -20.19
C TRP A 662 1.59 -17.30 -20.53
N LEU A 663 1.47 -17.62 -21.82
CA LEU A 663 0.70 -18.76 -22.31
C LEU A 663 1.24 -20.09 -21.77
N GLN A 664 2.56 -20.27 -21.73
CA GLN A 664 3.19 -21.44 -21.13
C GLN A 664 2.75 -21.62 -19.66
N ASN A 665 2.83 -20.54 -18.87
CA ASN A 665 2.37 -20.58 -17.46
C ASN A 665 0.88 -20.84 -17.35
N LYS A 666 0.06 -20.28 -18.24
CA LYS A 666 -1.40 -20.51 -18.27
C LYS A 666 -1.74 -21.97 -18.51
N ILE A 667 -1.03 -22.63 -19.40
CA ILE A 667 -1.28 -24.04 -19.76
C ILE A 667 -0.73 -25.00 -18.69
N HIS A 668 0.52 -24.77 -18.24
CA HIS A 668 1.25 -25.76 -17.44
C HIS A 668 1.16 -25.54 -15.94
N TRP A 669 1.17 -24.28 -15.46
CA TRP A 669 1.24 -24.00 -14.03
C TRP A 669 -0.10 -23.54 -13.43
N THR A 670 -0.77 -22.54 -13.99
CA THR A 670 -1.87 -21.88 -13.28
C THR A 670 -3.22 -22.58 -13.45
N GLU A 671 -3.95 -22.68 -12.34
CA GLU A 671 -5.39 -22.99 -12.33
C GLU A 671 -6.24 -21.71 -12.31
N HIS A 672 -5.67 -20.60 -11.84
CA HIS A 672 -6.24 -19.25 -11.96
C HIS A 672 -5.72 -18.57 -13.22
N ASN A 673 -5.03 -17.45 -13.05
CA ASN A 673 -4.47 -16.67 -14.15
C ASN A 673 -3.02 -16.29 -13.85
N PRO A 674 -2.10 -16.32 -14.84
CA PRO A 674 -0.80 -15.71 -14.64
C PRO A 674 -0.91 -14.20 -14.83
N SER A 675 -0.69 -13.42 -13.78
CA SER A 675 -0.71 -11.96 -13.90
C SER A 675 0.54 -11.45 -14.60
N VAL A 676 0.34 -10.59 -15.58
CA VAL A 676 1.44 -9.96 -16.34
C VAL A 676 1.03 -8.57 -16.83
N THR A 677 2.01 -7.68 -16.91
CA THR A 677 1.94 -6.46 -17.71
C THR A 677 2.88 -6.65 -18.89
N ILE A 678 2.33 -6.81 -20.08
CA ILE A 678 3.09 -6.93 -21.33
C ILE A 678 3.60 -5.55 -21.73
N THR A 679 4.91 -5.40 -21.77
CA THR A 679 5.53 -4.17 -22.28
C THR A 679 5.74 -4.30 -23.78
N TYR A 680 5.38 -3.27 -24.54
CA TYR A 680 5.44 -3.27 -26.01
C TYR A 680 5.99 -1.95 -26.55
N SER A 681 6.71 -2.04 -27.66
CA SER A 681 7.11 -0.89 -28.48
C SER A 681 6.08 -0.62 -29.59
N PRO A 682 6.05 0.59 -30.20
CA PRO A 682 5.06 0.92 -31.22
C PRO A 682 5.07 0.00 -32.45
N ASP A 683 6.21 -0.55 -32.81
CA ASP A 683 6.39 -1.47 -33.94
C ASP A 683 5.86 -2.89 -33.66
N GLU A 684 5.68 -3.27 -32.38
CA GLU A 684 5.15 -4.58 -31.99
C GLU A 684 3.61 -4.64 -31.90
N VAL A 685 2.91 -3.50 -32.03
CA VAL A 685 1.46 -3.40 -31.78
C VAL A 685 0.66 -4.35 -32.67
N LEU A 686 0.96 -4.45 -33.94
CA LEU A 686 0.20 -5.30 -34.88
C LEU A 686 0.39 -6.79 -34.58
N ASP A 687 1.59 -7.22 -34.25
CA ASP A 687 1.88 -8.60 -33.87
C ASP A 687 1.21 -8.95 -32.53
N LEU A 688 1.17 -8.00 -31.62
CA LEU A 688 0.47 -8.14 -30.33
C LEU A 688 -1.04 -8.30 -30.52
N ILE A 689 -1.67 -7.47 -31.36
CA ILE A 689 -3.09 -7.59 -31.69
C ILE A 689 -3.42 -8.93 -32.32
N LYS A 690 -2.57 -9.38 -33.26
CA LYS A 690 -2.72 -10.69 -33.88
C LYS A 690 -2.64 -11.82 -32.87
N TRP A 691 -1.65 -11.77 -31.98
CA TRP A 691 -1.46 -12.77 -30.94
C TRP A 691 -2.66 -12.83 -29.99
N VAL A 692 -3.18 -11.67 -29.54
CA VAL A 692 -4.36 -11.59 -28.67
C VAL A 692 -5.58 -12.21 -29.36
N TRP A 693 -5.79 -11.94 -30.64
CA TRP A 693 -6.88 -12.55 -31.42
C TRP A 693 -6.75 -14.09 -31.50
N GLU A 694 -5.57 -14.59 -31.79
CA GLU A 694 -5.32 -16.02 -31.95
C GLU A 694 -5.49 -16.81 -30.64
N HIS A 695 -5.22 -16.17 -29.50
CA HIS A 695 -5.26 -16.81 -28.17
C HIS A 695 -6.40 -16.31 -27.26
N ARG A 696 -7.38 -15.57 -27.81
CA ARG A 696 -8.46 -14.92 -27.06
C ARG A 696 -9.22 -15.86 -26.10
N ASP A 697 -9.37 -17.12 -26.48
CA ASP A 697 -10.11 -18.11 -25.68
C ASP A 697 -9.31 -18.63 -24.46
N LEU A 698 -8.02 -18.30 -24.38
CA LEU A 698 -7.13 -18.66 -23.29
C LEU A 698 -6.84 -17.47 -22.34
N ILE A 699 -7.12 -16.23 -22.79
CA ILE A 699 -6.84 -15.02 -22.03
C ILE A 699 -7.97 -14.77 -21.02
N GLY A 700 -7.75 -15.07 -19.75
CA GLY A 700 -8.66 -14.71 -18.66
C GLY A 700 -8.54 -13.24 -18.23
N GLY A 701 -7.32 -12.71 -18.21
CA GLY A 701 -7.02 -11.31 -17.93
C GLY A 701 -5.59 -10.97 -18.31
N MET A 702 -5.38 -9.78 -18.91
CA MET A 702 -4.06 -9.31 -19.32
C MET A 702 -4.02 -7.78 -19.34
N ALA A 703 -2.88 -7.23 -18.93
CA ALA A 703 -2.59 -5.80 -18.97
C ALA A 703 -1.40 -5.50 -19.88
N PHE A 704 -1.35 -4.28 -20.41
CA PHE A 704 -0.34 -3.84 -21.35
C PHE A 704 0.23 -2.49 -20.91
N LEU A 705 1.49 -2.20 -21.28
CA LEU A 705 2.12 -0.92 -21.01
C LEU A 705 3.10 -0.58 -22.13
N PRO A 706 3.05 0.64 -22.68
CA PRO A 706 4.07 1.08 -23.63
C PRO A 706 5.46 1.03 -22.98
N ALA A 707 6.46 0.57 -23.73
CA ALA A 707 7.85 0.63 -23.31
C ALA A 707 8.33 2.10 -23.38
N PHE A 708 8.75 2.64 -22.25
CA PHE A 708 9.35 3.97 -22.21
C PHE A 708 10.86 3.86 -22.14
N ASP A 709 11.55 4.40 -23.13
CA ASP A 709 13.01 4.56 -23.14
C ASP A 709 13.48 5.88 -22.49
N ALA A 710 12.57 6.63 -21.90
CA ALA A 710 12.95 7.87 -21.23
C ALA A 710 13.80 7.59 -20.00
N SER A 711 15.06 8.06 -20.01
CA SER A 711 15.88 8.15 -18.79
C SER A 711 15.62 9.49 -18.12
N TYR A 712 15.13 9.47 -16.88
CA TYR A 712 15.04 10.66 -16.04
C TYR A 712 15.83 10.43 -14.74
N SER A 713 16.25 11.53 -14.13
CA SER A 713 17.00 11.46 -12.88
C SER A 713 16.21 10.74 -11.79
N GLN A 714 16.88 9.86 -11.02
CA GLN A 714 16.30 9.09 -9.91
C GLN A 714 15.17 8.13 -10.33
N MET A 715 15.26 7.55 -11.54
CA MET A 715 14.37 6.44 -11.95
C MET A 715 14.40 5.31 -10.90
N PRO A 716 13.28 4.60 -10.66
CA PRO A 716 13.24 3.48 -9.73
C PRO A 716 14.30 2.40 -9.98
N TYR A 717 14.60 2.14 -11.25
CA TYR A 717 15.65 1.24 -11.71
C TYR A 717 16.50 1.97 -12.75
N GLN A 718 17.79 2.05 -12.51
CA GLN A 718 18.75 2.69 -13.41
C GLN A 718 19.83 1.69 -13.80
N GLU A 719 19.88 1.33 -15.10
CA GLU A 719 20.91 0.45 -15.64
C GLU A 719 22.28 1.08 -15.50
N ILE A 720 23.27 0.31 -15.10
CA ILE A 720 24.69 0.71 -14.97
C ILE A 720 25.60 -0.38 -15.51
N GLU A 721 26.82 0.00 -15.83
CA GLU A 721 27.86 -0.94 -16.25
C GLU A 721 28.46 -1.70 -15.05
N LYS A 722 29.10 -2.84 -15.32
CA LYS A 722 29.69 -3.71 -14.31
C LYS A 722 30.70 -2.98 -13.43
N GLU A 723 31.56 -2.18 -14.03
CA GLU A 723 32.61 -1.42 -13.37
C GLU A 723 32.02 -0.38 -12.39
N GLU A 724 30.93 0.26 -12.78
CA GLU A 724 30.21 1.19 -11.93
C GLU A 724 29.54 0.47 -10.76
N TYR A 725 28.91 -0.69 -11.01
CA TYR A 725 28.36 -1.53 -9.97
C TYR A 725 29.42 -1.92 -8.94
N GLU A 726 30.56 -2.44 -9.40
CA GLU A 726 31.66 -2.87 -8.51
C GLU A 726 32.18 -1.71 -7.66
N LYS A 727 32.31 -0.53 -8.24
CA LYS A 727 32.70 0.69 -7.53
C LYS A 727 31.68 1.06 -6.44
N LEU A 728 30.39 1.08 -6.77
CA LEU A 728 29.33 1.41 -5.82
C LEU A 728 29.18 0.34 -4.73
N ALA A 729 29.23 -0.92 -5.09
CA ALA A 729 29.10 -2.03 -4.14
C ALA A 729 30.26 -2.06 -3.12
N ASN A 730 31.50 -1.75 -3.56
CA ASN A 730 32.67 -1.73 -2.68
C ASN A 730 32.63 -0.60 -1.65
N VAL A 731 32.00 0.53 -1.95
CA VAL A 731 31.88 1.66 -1.02
C VAL A 731 30.57 1.65 -0.22
N PHE A 732 29.63 0.74 -0.55
CA PHE A 732 28.36 0.68 0.11
C PHE A 732 28.53 0.21 1.57
N PRO A 733 28.08 1.00 2.58
CA PRO A 733 28.36 0.69 3.98
C PRO A 733 27.53 -0.50 4.48
N LYS A 734 28.07 -1.22 5.46
CA LYS A 734 27.29 -2.18 6.23
C LYS A 734 26.28 -1.45 7.11
N ILE A 735 25.00 -1.76 6.95
CA ILE A 735 23.92 -1.13 7.72
C ILE A 735 23.61 -1.98 8.95
N ASP A 736 23.74 -1.37 10.12
CA ASP A 736 23.37 -1.97 11.40
C ASP A 736 21.95 -1.49 11.79
N PHE A 737 20.94 -2.31 11.52
CA PHE A 737 19.55 -2.00 11.83
C PHE A 737 19.20 -2.12 13.32
N SER A 738 20.07 -2.65 14.19
CA SER A 738 19.88 -2.56 15.64
C SER A 738 19.80 -1.11 16.12
N LYS A 739 20.39 -0.17 15.34
CA LYS A 739 20.31 1.27 15.59
C LYS A 739 18.87 1.83 15.50
N LEU A 740 17.90 1.11 14.93
CA LEU A 740 16.49 1.48 14.99
C LEU A 740 16.03 1.66 16.45
N TYR A 741 16.57 0.86 17.39
CA TYR A 741 16.30 0.99 18.81
C TYR A 741 16.53 2.41 19.37
N ARG A 742 17.44 3.18 18.76
CA ARG A 742 17.72 4.58 19.15
C ARG A 742 16.67 5.58 18.66
N TYR A 743 15.97 5.24 17.58
CA TYR A 743 15.10 6.18 16.85
C TYR A 743 13.62 5.86 16.97
N GLU A 744 13.29 4.68 17.51
CA GLU A 744 11.92 4.24 17.65
C GLU A 744 11.55 3.97 19.10
N GLU A 745 10.43 4.54 19.51
CA GLU A 745 9.71 4.21 20.74
C GLU A 745 8.31 3.68 20.43
N GLU A 746 7.95 3.57 19.14
CA GLU A 746 6.62 3.23 18.62
C GLU A 746 6.71 2.54 17.25
N ASP A 747 5.60 1.96 16.79
CA ASP A 747 5.52 1.27 15.51
C ASP A 747 5.50 2.23 14.31
N TYR A 748 6.59 2.29 13.56
CA TYR A 748 6.73 3.04 12.31
C TYR A 748 6.71 2.13 11.08
N THR A 749 6.26 0.87 11.20
CA THR A 749 6.28 -0.10 10.12
C THR A 749 5.32 0.26 8.99
N LYS A 750 5.79 0.33 7.77
CA LYS A 750 4.98 0.69 6.61
C LYS A 750 4.03 -0.42 6.13
N ALA A 751 4.30 -1.68 6.43
CA ALA A 751 3.48 -2.79 5.93
C ALA A 751 2.01 -2.75 6.37
N ALA A 752 1.72 -2.10 7.49
CA ALA A 752 0.36 -1.79 7.87
C ALA A 752 -0.28 -0.70 6.98
N GLN A 753 0.53 0.03 6.22
CA GLN A 753 0.16 1.15 5.36
C GLN A 753 0.26 0.81 3.86
N GLU A 754 0.96 -0.27 3.50
CA GLU A 754 1.10 -0.69 2.10
C GLU A 754 -0.05 -1.58 1.66
N LEU A 755 -0.67 -1.15 0.61
CA LEU A 755 -1.72 -1.83 -0.11
C LEU A 755 -1.13 -2.91 -1.03
N ALA A 756 -1.96 -3.88 -1.39
CA ALA A 756 -1.61 -4.91 -2.36
C ALA A 756 -0.95 -4.32 -3.60
N CYS A 757 0.11 -4.96 -4.06
CA CYS A 757 0.89 -4.51 -5.21
C CYS A 757 0.02 -4.20 -6.43
N VAL A 758 0.20 -3.03 -7.00
CA VAL A 758 -0.24 -2.72 -8.36
C VAL A 758 0.76 -3.39 -9.31
N ALA A 759 0.27 -4.17 -10.25
CA ALA A 759 1.07 -4.95 -11.19
C ALA A 759 2.18 -4.11 -11.84
N GLY A 760 3.44 -4.50 -11.66
CA GLY A 760 4.61 -3.97 -12.37
C GLY A 760 4.94 -2.48 -12.23
N ALA A 761 3.99 -1.66 -11.82
CA ALA A 761 4.09 -0.20 -11.73
C ALA A 761 4.20 0.32 -10.29
N CYS A 762 4.52 -0.53 -9.32
CA CYS A 762 4.54 -0.17 -7.89
C CYS A 762 5.54 0.94 -7.53
N ASP A 763 6.40 1.34 -8.44
CA ASP A 763 7.42 2.37 -8.21
C ASP A 763 7.46 3.49 -9.25
N VAL A 764 6.45 3.59 -10.13
CA VAL A 764 6.34 4.75 -11.03
C VAL A 764 5.47 5.79 -10.36
N ASP A 765 6.11 6.80 -9.81
CA ASP A 765 5.43 7.97 -9.28
C ASP A 765 4.96 8.82 -10.47
N TYR A 766 3.71 8.66 -10.89
CA TYR A 766 3.10 9.41 -11.99
C TYR A 766 2.74 10.87 -11.60
N THR A 767 3.21 11.37 -10.46
CA THR A 767 2.81 12.69 -9.98
C THR A 767 3.54 13.87 -10.61
N GLU A 768 4.57 13.67 -11.47
CA GLU A 768 5.21 14.78 -12.19
C GLU A 768 5.62 14.42 -13.62
N GLY A 769 4.62 14.21 -14.48
CA GLY A 769 4.77 14.33 -15.92
C GLY A 769 4.26 15.70 -16.40
N LYS A 770 4.86 16.80 -15.98
CA LYS A 770 4.79 18.03 -16.77
C LYS A 770 5.64 17.81 -18.01
N ILE A 771 4.99 17.37 -19.08
CA ILE A 771 5.51 17.53 -20.43
C ILE A 771 5.51 19.04 -20.70
N ALA A 772 6.70 19.62 -20.67
CA ALA A 772 6.88 20.93 -21.29
C ALA A 772 6.62 20.74 -22.80
N SER A 773 5.64 21.47 -23.30
CA SER A 773 5.27 21.60 -24.70
C SER A 773 6.43 22.06 -25.56
#